data_e5bd2418510062f2e54612ad2dd867bc
#
_entry.id   e5bd2418510062f2e54612ad2dd867bc
#
_cell.length_a   1.000
_cell.length_b   1.000
_cell.length_c   1.000
_cell.angle_alpha   90.00
_cell.angle_beta   90.00
_cell.angle_gamma   90.00
#
_symmetry.space_group_name_H-M   'P 1'
#
loop_
_entity.id
_entity.type
_entity.pdbx_description
1 polymer ?
#
loop_
_entity_poly.entity_id
_entity_poly.type
_entity_poly.pdbx_seq_one_letter_code
_entity_poly.pdbx_strand_id
1 'polypeptide(L)'
;MPDQQPNPTLFQFDAPRPIKGFPILHWQGKRPFTGTQYYPAQLKETHGGAADGWLNEIYWGDNLQAMSHLMKKYRGKVDLIYVDPPFDSKADYKKKIQVRGSLAANDINAFEEKQYTDIWSNDEYLQFIYERLTLLRELLKSGGSFWLHCDWRKTHHLRSVIDEVFGVNNFVNEIIWKSTTFAGSSKTIANKYSVNHNTLFWYCKDGHYTFNKQYVPYDPEYLKRFKNPDNDPNGPWQSNALATFSQETFERLKREGALIEPKSDGAGWRYKFYLKDTKGRIIETIWEDIYLENPMAKVRTNYPTQKPEALLERIIKSTSNPGDLVFDCFMGSGTTQAVAMKLGRRFIGADINLGAVQTTTKRLLGVAAELREKQAKQAKIVQMPRQMELSIAAEPEAEYQTAKKGEDIQTYYTGFSVYNVNHYDVFRNPLEARDLLLQALEVQPYPAGSLYDGEKDGRQVKIMPVNRIATRVDLNALITGFNLREFEERSAKHPGRPVENITLVCMGHEPDLAAALKEQVPYKLDVEVVDILRDKANLEFKRDAEAEVRIEKGKVVIRQFYPMNLLQKLSLQKENVDDWRELVESVMIDFNYDGAVLEPSVVDIPEGKDLVTGEYPVPDGAGTIRVKITDLLSESLELTVK
;
A
#
# COMPACT_ATOMS: atom_id res chain seq x y z
N MET A 1 6.68 -19.89 42.65
CA MET A 1 7.02 -19.74 41.22
C MET A 1 7.62 -18.36 41.07
N PRO A 2 8.82 -18.17 40.57
CA PRO A 2 9.38 -16.83 40.40
C PRO A 2 8.58 -16.11 39.31
N ASP A 3 8.17 -14.87 39.60
CA ASP A 3 7.56 -13.93 38.67
C ASP A 3 8.44 -13.82 37.43
N GLN A 4 7.99 -14.41 36.32
CA GLN A 4 8.56 -14.13 35.03
C GLN A 4 8.19 -12.69 34.69
N GLN A 5 9.13 -11.76 34.80
CA GLN A 5 8.97 -10.43 34.21
C GLN A 5 8.61 -10.62 32.73
N PRO A 6 7.57 -9.98 32.24
CA PRO A 6 7.17 -10.14 30.85
C PRO A 6 8.35 -9.76 29.95
N ASN A 7 8.73 -10.66 29.05
CA ASN A 7 9.78 -10.40 28.08
C ASN A 7 9.38 -9.13 27.28
N PRO A 8 10.11 -8.01 27.38
CA PRO A 8 9.72 -6.73 26.79
C PRO A 8 9.64 -6.75 25.26
N THR A 9 9.98 -7.88 24.63
CA THR A 9 9.94 -8.09 23.19
C THR A 9 8.75 -8.90 22.70
N LEU A 10 7.88 -9.39 23.58
CA LEU A 10 6.72 -10.20 23.22
C LEU A 10 5.42 -9.39 23.45
N PHE A 11 4.66 -9.17 22.39
CA PHE A 11 3.31 -8.62 22.46
C PHE A 11 2.29 -9.77 22.50
N GLN A 12 1.40 -9.74 23.48
CA GLN A 12 0.30 -10.69 23.59
C GLN A 12 -1.04 -9.97 23.41
N PHE A 13 -2.01 -10.68 22.88
CA PHE A 13 -3.38 -10.22 22.67
C PHE A 13 -4.36 -11.40 22.75
N ASP A 14 -5.62 -11.08 23.04
CA ASP A 14 -6.67 -12.06 23.18
C ASP A 14 -6.98 -12.70 21.82
N ALA A 15 -7.09 -14.03 21.79
CA ALA A 15 -7.62 -14.72 20.63
C ALA A 15 -9.07 -14.26 20.37
N PRO A 16 -9.47 -14.14 19.09
CA PRO A 16 -10.86 -13.88 18.74
C PRO A 16 -11.79 -14.90 19.40
N ARG A 17 -12.86 -14.42 20.04
CA ARG A 17 -13.83 -15.29 20.70
C ARG A 17 -14.84 -15.83 19.69
N PRO A 18 -15.20 -17.12 19.74
CA PRO A 18 -16.28 -17.65 18.91
C PRO A 18 -17.57 -16.86 19.08
N ILE A 19 -18.18 -16.43 17.98
CA ILE A 19 -19.41 -15.64 18.02
C ILE A 19 -20.59 -16.61 17.97
N LYS A 20 -21.34 -16.69 19.08
CA LYS A 20 -22.50 -17.58 19.19
C LYS A 20 -23.57 -17.23 18.14
N GLY A 21 -23.98 -18.23 17.35
CA GLY A 21 -25.02 -18.06 16.34
C GLY A 21 -24.52 -17.59 14.98
N PHE A 22 -23.20 -17.43 14.78
CA PHE A 22 -22.60 -17.08 13.50
C PHE A 22 -21.66 -18.18 13.02
N PRO A 23 -21.53 -18.38 11.69
CA PRO A 23 -20.61 -19.36 11.12
C PRO A 23 -19.16 -18.93 11.39
N ILE A 24 -18.31 -19.90 11.68
CA ILE A 24 -16.86 -19.74 11.78
C ILE A 24 -16.26 -20.47 10.61
N LEU A 25 -15.43 -19.78 9.83
CA LEU A 25 -14.69 -20.41 8.75
C LEU A 25 -13.54 -21.25 9.33
N HIS A 26 -13.49 -22.51 8.92
CA HIS A 26 -12.42 -23.41 9.31
C HIS A 26 -11.62 -23.82 8.08
N TRP A 27 -10.29 -23.89 8.20
CA TRP A 27 -9.38 -24.39 7.17
C TRP A 27 -8.33 -25.27 7.81
N GLN A 28 -7.66 -26.09 6.99
CA GLN A 28 -6.63 -26.98 7.47
C GLN A 28 -5.44 -26.17 8.01
N GLY A 29 -4.98 -26.50 9.22
CA GLY A 29 -3.88 -25.80 9.87
C GLY A 29 -4.26 -24.42 10.45
N LYS A 30 -5.56 -24.08 10.57
CA LYS A 30 -5.99 -22.88 11.29
C LYS A 30 -5.45 -22.88 12.71
N ARG A 31 -4.74 -21.81 13.05
CA ARG A 31 -4.14 -21.62 14.37
C ARG A 31 -4.50 -20.28 14.95
N PRO A 32 -4.77 -20.21 16.26
CA PRO A 32 -4.93 -18.92 16.93
C PRO A 32 -3.62 -18.14 16.85
N PHE A 33 -3.74 -16.84 16.59
CA PHE A 33 -2.62 -15.91 16.60
C PHE A 33 -2.78 -14.98 17.80
N THR A 34 -2.05 -15.25 18.88
CA THR A 34 -2.22 -14.58 20.19
C THR A 34 -1.00 -13.79 20.62
N GLY A 35 0.03 -13.71 19.81
CA GLY A 35 1.23 -12.96 20.13
C GLY A 35 2.19 -12.83 18.97
N THR A 36 3.03 -11.82 19.04
CA THR A 36 4.10 -11.58 18.09
C THR A 36 5.33 -11.01 18.78
N GLN A 37 6.51 -11.27 18.22
CA GLN A 37 7.77 -10.70 18.71
C GLN A 37 7.95 -9.28 18.18
N TYR A 38 8.73 -8.49 18.92
CA TYR A 38 9.16 -7.18 18.43
C TYR A 38 10.31 -7.33 17.43
N TYR A 39 10.13 -6.81 16.24
CA TYR A 39 11.16 -6.72 15.20
C TYR A 39 11.68 -5.29 15.12
N PRO A 40 12.98 -5.03 15.39
CA PRO A 40 13.52 -3.68 15.29
C PRO A 40 13.57 -3.20 13.84
N ALA A 41 13.23 -1.93 13.62
CA ALA A 41 13.39 -1.27 12.34
C ALA A 41 14.65 -0.41 12.34
N GLN A 42 15.35 -0.37 11.22
CA GLN A 42 16.50 0.49 10.98
C GLN A 42 16.11 1.64 10.07
N LEU A 43 16.33 2.86 10.50
CA LEU A 43 16.14 4.05 9.66
C LEU A 43 17.19 4.04 8.55
N LYS A 44 16.75 4.23 7.30
CA LYS A 44 17.59 4.26 6.10
C LYS A 44 17.64 5.64 5.45
N GLU A 45 16.49 6.27 5.31
CA GLU A 45 16.36 7.53 4.59
C GLU A 45 15.38 8.45 5.30
N THR A 46 15.63 9.77 5.25
CA THR A 46 14.69 10.79 5.69
C THR A 46 14.54 11.85 4.62
N HIS A 47 13.31 12.18 4.28
CA HIS A 47 12.94 13.14 3.24
C HIS A 47 12.10 14.27 3.82
N GLY A 48 12.57 15.50 3.69
CA GLY A 48 11.89 16.69 4.22
C GLY A 48 11.91 16.79 5.74
N GLY A 49 11.20 17.77 6.28
CA GLY A 49 11.15 18.06 7.71
C GLY A 49 9.86 17.62 8.38
N ALA A 50 9.89 17.49 9.71
CA ALA A 50 8.71 17.21 10.51
C ALA A 50 7.72 18.39 10.48
N ALA A 51 6.43 18.10 10.40
CA ALA A 51 5.34 19.04 10.59
C ALA A 51 4.63 18.70 11.91
N ASP A 52 4.47 19.67 12.78
CA ASP A 52 3.89 19.49 14.14
C ASP A 52 4.55 18.33 14.92
N GLY A 53 5.87 18.17 14.77
CA GLY A 53 6.63 17.08 15.39
C GLY A 53 6.40 15.70 14.80
N TRP A 54 5.71 15.59 13.65
CA TRP A 54 5.41 14.36 12.97
C TRP A 54 6.20 14.22 11.66
N LEU A 55 6.82 13.04 11.47
CA LEU A 55 7.31 12.52 10.19
C LEU A 55 6.51 11.27 9.86
N ASN A 56 6.04 11.15 8.62
CA ASN A 56 5.40 9.93 8.14
C ASN A 56 6.43 8.80 8.05
N GLU A 57 5.95 7.57 8.05
CA GLU A 57 6.83 6.41 8.13
C GLU A 57 6.50 5.41 7.02
N ILE A 58 7.53 4.94 6.32
CA ILE A 58 7.46 3.87 5.32
C ILE A 58 8.36 2.74 5.79
N TYR A 59 7.86 1.51 5.74
CA TYR A 59 8.56 0.32 6.19
C TYR A 59 8.76 -0.66 5.03
N TRP A 60 10.02 -0.92 4.73
CA TRP A 60 10.39 -2.00 3.83
C TRP A 60 10.59 -3.28 4.63
N GLY A 61 9.71 -4.26 4.43
CA GLY A 61 9.76 -5.52 5.13
C GLY A 61 8.45 -6.29 5.05
N ASP A 62 8.45 -7.53 5.56
CA ASP A 62 7.23 -8.29 5.74
C ASP A 62 6.26 -7.52 6.64
N ASN A 63 5.01 -7.40 6.22
CA ASN A 63 4.04 -6.55 6.89
C ASN A 63 3.67 -7.05 8.30
N LEU A 64 3.73 -8.36 8.58
CA LEU A 64 3.54 -8.87 9.94
C LEU A 64 4.66 -8.39 10.86
N GLN A 65 5.91 -8.41 10.39
CA GLN A 65 7.06 -7.91 11.15
C GLN A 65 7.04 -6.40 11.30
N ALA A 66 6.69 -5.67 10.22
CA ALA A 66 6.51 -4.21 10.27
C ALA A 66 5.41 -3.84 11.27
N MET A 67 4.25 -4.49 11.24
CA MET A 67 3.18 -4.27 12.22
C MET A 67 3.61 -4.62 13.64
N SER A 68 4.39 -5.69 13.82
CA SER A 68 4.95 -6.07 15.13
C SER A 68 5.88 -4.99 15.68
N HIS A 69 6.70 -4.35 14.81
CA HIS A 69 7.47 -3.16 15.19
C HIS A 69 6.57 -2.02 15.63
N LEU A 70 5.51 -1.75 14.84
CA LEU A 70 4.57 -0.66 15.10
C LEU A 70 3.79 -0.83 16.41
N MET A 71 3.59 -2.06 16.90
CA MET A 71 2.87 -2.34 18.15
C MET A 71 3.43 -1.57 19.35
N LYS A 72 4.75 -1.36 19.41
CA LYS A 72 5.38 -0.63 20.51
C LYS A 72 4.93 0.83 20.60
N LYS A 73 4.74 1.50 19.46
CA LYS A 73 4.45 2.94 19.39
C LYS A 73 2.98 3.23 19.06
N TYR A 74 2.34 2.37 18.24
CA TYR A 74 1.06 2.67 17.59
C TYR A 74 -0.09 1.74 17.97
N ARG A 75 0.07 0.82 18.92
CA ARG A 75 -1.04 -0.02 19.41
C ARG A 75 -2.20 0.84 19.87
N GLY A 76 -3.38 0.66 19.27
CA GLY A 76 -4.59 1.41 19.58
C GLY A 76 -4.55 2.90 19.20
N LYS A 77 -3.73 3.31 18.22
CA LYS A 77 -3.56 4.72 17.85
C LYS A 77 -3.85 5.05 16.40
N VAL A 78 -4.03 4.07 15.53
CA VAL A 78 -4.30 4.29 14.10
C VAL A 78 -5.78 4.62 13.91
N ASP A 79 -6.07 5.74 13.24
CA ASP A 79 -7.43 6.23 13.01
C ASP A 79 -8.14 5.50 11.88
N LEU A 80 -7.43 5.26 10.79
CA LEU A 80 -7.93 4.62 9.59
C LEU A 80 -6.90 3.61 9.06
N ILE A 81 -7.36 2.39 8.82
CA ILE A 81 -6.59 1.36 8.14
C ILE A 81 -7.30 1.03 6.83
N TYR A 82 -6.55 1.08 5.72
CA TYR A 82 -6.97 0.56 4.42
C TYR A 82 -5.99 -0.50 3.98
N VAL A 83 -6.50 -1.63 3.51
CA VAL A 83 -5.67 -2.72 2.98
C VAL A 83 -6.23 -3.28 1.68
N ASP A 84 -5.34 -3.53 0.74
CA ASP A 84 -5.59 -4.14 -0.56
C ASP A 84 -4.67 -5.36 -0.71
N PRO A 85 -4.96 -6.48 0.01
CA PRO A 85 -4.08 -7.64 0.04
C PRO A 85 -4.06 -8.37 -1.30
N PRO A 86 -3.09 -9.25 -1.56
CA PRO A 86 -3.15 -10.17 -2.69
C PRO A 86 -4.50 -10.92 -2.74
N PHE A 87 -5.07 -11.11 -3.95
CA PHE A 87 -6.41 -11.69 -4.10
C PHE A 87 -6.42 -13.19 -4.40
N ASP A 88 -5.26 -13.84 -4.38
CA ASP A 88 -5.08 -15.22 -4.87
C ASP A 88 -5.58 -15.35 -6.33
N SER A 89 -5.16 -14.41 -7.15
CA SER A 89 -5.58 -14.31 -8.55
C SER A 89 -5.00 -15.40 -9.45
N LYS A 90 -4.05 -16.20 -8.92
CA LYS A 90 -3.27 -17.21 -9.64
C LYS A 90 -2.44 -16.59 -10.78
N ALA A 91 -2.03 -15.34 -10.63
CA ALA A 91 -1.27 -14.60 -11.62
C ALA A 91 0.04 -14.02 -11.04
N ASP A 92 1.03 -13.89 -11.90
CA ASP A 92 2.21 -13.09 -11.63
C ASP A 92 1.96 -11.65 -12.08
N TYR A 93 2.19 -10.72 -11.19
CA TYR A 93 2.06 -9.30 -11.49
C TYR A 93 3.43 -8.74 -11.89
N LYS A 94 3.48 -8.11 -13.08
CA LYS A 94 4.70 -7.62 -13.70
C LYS A 94 4.61 -6.12 -13.98
N LYS A 95 5.68 -5.39 -13.68
CA LYS A 95 5.84 -3.97 -14.03
C LYS A 95 6.50 -3.89 -15.42
N LYS A 96 5.93 -3.09 -16.32
CA LYS A 96 6.59 -2.76 -17.59
C LYS A 96 7.64 -1.68 -17.37
N ILE A 97 8.85 -1.95 -17.81
CA ILE A 97 9.99 -1.06 -17.70
C ILE A 97 10.41 -0.66 -19.12
N GLN A 98 10.58 0.65 -19.35
CA GLN A 98 11.03 1.20 -20.63
C GLN A 98 12.32 1.97 -20.41
N VAL A 99 13.29 1.77 -21.28
CA VAL A 99 14.52 2.55 -21.33
C VAL A 99 14.19 3.99 -21.70
N ARG A 100 14.80 4.96 -21.02
CA ARG A 100 14.57 6.39 -21.24
C ARG A 100 15.34 6.87 -22.47
N GLY A 101 15.00 8.05 -22.99
CA GLY A 101 15.73 8.71 -24.09
C GLY A 101 15.52 8.10 -25.47
N SER A 102 15.26 6.82 -25.61
CA SER A 102 15.11 6.20 -26.92
C SER A 102 13.83 6.66 -27.62
N LEU A 103 13.91 6.91 -28.92
CA LEU A 103 12.77 7.10 -29.81
C LEU A 103 12.00 5.77 -29.91
N ALA A 104 11.35 5.36 -28.83
CA ALA A 104 10.54 4.15 -28.80
C ALA A 104 9.30 4.35 -29.68
N ALA A 105 9.48 4.15 -30.98
CA ALA A 105 8.39 4.06 -31.95
C ALA A 105 7.63 2.72 -31.84
N ASN A 106 8.17 1.74 -31.10
CA ASN A 106 7.58 0.42 -30.97
C ASN A 106 7.59 -0.06 -29.51
N ASP A 107 6.55 -0.77 -29.08
CA ASP A 107 6.39 -1.45 -27.78
C ASP A 107 7.50 -2.52 -27.49
N ILE A 108 8.50 -2.63 -28.35
CA ILE A 108 9.53 -3.67 -28.31
C ILE A 108 10.57 -3.40 -27.20
N ASN A 109 10.76 -2.15 -26.80
CA ASN A 109 11.76 -1.73 -25.83
C ASN A 109 11.25 -1.72 -24.37
N ALA A 110 10.14 -2.39 -24.08
CA ALA A 110 9.63 -2.58 -22.75
C ALA A 110 9.87 -4.02 -22.30
N PHE A 111 10.49 -4.21 -21.14
CA PHE A 111 10.57 -5.51 -20.51
C PHE A 111 9.73 -5.57 -19.24
N GLU A 112 9.33 -6.77 -18.85
CA GLU A 112 8.45 -7.00 -17.72
C GLU A 112 9.27 -7.51 -16.54
N GLU A 113 9.18 -6.80 -15.41
CA GLU A 113 9.74 -7.25 -14.16
C GLU A 113 8.65 -7.75 -13.23
N LYS A 114 8.82 -8.98 -12.72
CA LYS A 114 7.89 -9.61 -11.79
C LYS A 114 7.96 -8.90 -10.43
N GLN A 115 6.85 -8.32 -9.98
CA GLN A 115 6.77 -7.59 -8.71
C GLN A 115 6.34 -8.50 -7.56
N TYR A 116 5.34 -9.33 -7.75
CA TYR A 116 4.92 -10.34 -6.79
C TYR A 116 4.12 -11.46 -7.45
N THR A 117 4.11 -12.62 -6.77
CA THR A 117 3.32 -13.79 -7.16
C THR A 117 2.09 -13.87 -6.28
N ASP A 118 0.92 -13.96 -6.90
CA ASP A 118 -0.37 -14.11 -6.23
C ASP A 118 -0.92 -15.53 -6.42
N ILE A 119 -0.08 -16.51 -6.05
CA ILE A 119 -0.41 -17.94 -6.12
C ILE A 119 -0.30 -18.53 -4.72
N TRP A 120 -1.44 -18.87 -4.15
CA TRP A 120 -1.56 -19.39 -2.80
C TRP A 120 -2.33 -20.71 -2.79
N SER A 121 -2.07 -21.58 -1.80
CA SER A 121 -3.11 -22.52 -1.38
C SER A 121 -4.18 -21.75 -0.60
N ASN A 122 -5.44 -22.22 -0.66
CA ASN A 122 -6.53 -21.49 0.00
C ASN A 122 -6.31 -21.38 1.52
N ASP A 123 -5.81 -22.45 2.13
CA ASP A 123 -5.59 -22.53 3.58
C ASP A 123 -4.45 -21.61 4.03
N GLU A 124 -3.34 -21.56 3.28
CA GLU A 124 -2.22 -20.63 3.53
C GLU A 124 -2.67 -19.18 3.42
N TYR A 125 -3.45 -18.84 2.39
CA TYR A 125 -3.97 -17.51 2.21
C TYR A 125 -4.84 -17.06 3.38
N LEU A 126 -5.74 -17.92 3.84
CA LEU A 126 -6.65 -17.60 4.95
C LEU A 126 -5.89 -17.42 6.26
N GLN A 127 -4.89 -18.27 6.54
CA GLN A 127 -4.04 -18.11 7.73
C GLN A 127 -3.20 -16.83 7.66
N PHE A 128 -2.61 -16.54 6.50
CA PHE A 128 -1.85 -15.32 6.25
C PHE A 128 -2.68 -14.06 6.53
N ILE A 129 -3.90 -14.00 6.00
CA ILE A 129 -4.79 -12.85 6.22
C ILE A 129 -5.27 -12.77 7.68
N TYR A 130 -5.62 -13.90 8.29
CA TYR A 130 -6.09 -13.97 9.69
C TYR A 130 -5.07 -13.36 10.67
N GLU A 131 -3.81 -13.72 10.55
CA GLU A 131 -2.73 -13.20 11.40
C GLU A 131 -2.57 -11.67 11.26
N ARG A 132 -2.63 -11.18 10.03
CA ARG A 132 -2.50 -9.75 9.74
C ARG A 132 -3.71 -8.95 10.21
N LEU A 133 -4.92 -9.46 10.00
CA LEU A 133 -6.14 -8.83 10.51
C LEU A 133 -6.12 -8.69 12.02
N THR A 134 -5.56 -9.69 12.73
CA THR A 134 -5.44 -9.63 14.19
C THR A 134 -4.53 -8.48 14.62
N LEU A 135 -3.35 -8.29 13.98
CA LEU A 135 -2.47 -7.16 14.28
C LEU A 135 -3.08 -5.81 13.87
N LEU A 136 -3.77 -5.76 12.73
CA LEU A 136 -4.44 -4.54 12.28
C LEU A 136 -5.52 -4.08 13.27
N ARG A 137 -6.29 -5.03 13.81
CA ARG A 137 -7.26 -4.74 14.88
C ARG A 137 -6.58 -4.18 16.13
N GLU A 138 -5.42 -4.72 16.50
CA GLU A 138 -4.67 -4.23 17.67
C GLU A 138 -4.13 -2.80 17.46
N LEU A 139 -3.64 -2.49 16.24
CA LEU A 139 -3.14 -1.16 15.87
C LEU A 139 -4.27 -0.11 15.79
N LEU A 140 -5.47 -0.53 15.36
CA LEU A 140 -6.61 0.36 15.20
C LEU A 140 -7.03 0.95 16.56
N LYS A 141 -7.32 2.25 16.62
CA LYS A 141 -7.83 2.91 17.85
C LYS A 141 -9.31 2.62 18.09
N SER A 142 -9.80 2.86 19.29
CA SER A 142 -11.24 2.99 19.58
C SER A 142 -11.84 4.07 18.69
N GLY A 143 -12.96 3.79 18.01
CA GLY A 143 -13.57 4.68 17.04
C GLY A 143 -12.86 4.73 15.68
N GLY A 144 -11.83 3.93 15.46
CA GLY A 144 -11.12 3.83 14.20
C GLY A 144 -11.87 2.99 13.16
N SER A 145 -11.59 3.25 11.88
CA SER A 145 -12.18 2.57 10.72
C SER A 145 -11.19 1.64 10.04
N PHE A 146 -11.64 0.45 9.70
CA PHE A 146 -10.89 -0.55 8.94
C PHE A 146 -11.58 -0.83 7.60
N TRP A 147 -10.83 -0.72 6.51
CA TRP A 147 -11.29 -1.02 5.16
C TRP A 147 -10.46 -2.14 4.54
N LEU A 148 -11.13 -3.16 4.02
CA LEU A 148 -10.49 -4.21 3.24
C LEU A 148 -11.09 -4.24 1.84
N HIS A 149 -10.21 -4.13 0.85
CA HIS A 149 -10.53 -4.25 -0.56
C HIS A 149 -10.28 -5.69 -1.03
N CYS A 150 -11.21 -6.28 -1.72
CA CYS A 150 -11.05 -7.61 -2.33
C CYS A 150 -11.83 -7.75 -3.62
N ASP A 151 -11.43 -8.71 -4.42
CA ASP A 151 -12.19 -9.12 -5.58
C ASP A 151 -13.25 -10.20 -5.24
N TRP A 152 -14.08 -10.51 -6.20
CA TRP A 152 -15.20 -11.45 -6.05
C TRP A 152 -14.79 -12.88 -5.64
N ARG A 153 -13.53 -13.29 -5.89
CA ARG A 153 -13.05 -14.67 -5.62
C ARG A 153 -12.98 -14.99 -4.14
N LYS A 154 -12.57 -14.03 -3.33
CA LYS A 154 -12.33 -14.22 -1.89
C LYS A 154 -13.31 -13.47 -0.98
N THR A 155 -14.22 -12.68 -1.54
CA THR A 155 -15.16 -11.83 -0.79
C THR A 155 -15.85 -12.58 0.35
N HIS A 156 -16.44 -13.76 0.06
CA HIS A 156 -17.18 -14.56 1.03
C HIS A 156 -16.29 -15.15 2.15
N HIS A 157 -15.06 -15.56 1.81
CA HIS A 157 -14.12 -16.07 2.80
C HIS A 157 -13.62 -14.92 3.69
N LEU A 158 -13.18 -13.82 3.08
CA LEU A 158 -12.64 -12.67 3.82
C LEU A 158 -13.66 -12.06 4.74
N ARG A 159 -14.94 -11.93 4.31
CA ARG A 159 -16.01 -11.48 5.18
C ARG A 159 -16.10 -12.30 6.46
N SER A 160 -16.09 -13.63 6.34
CA SER A 160 -16.17 -14.53 7.51
C SER A 160 -14.96 -14.40 8.45
N VAL A 161 -13.75 -14.24 7.88
CA VAL A 161 -12.53 -14.06 8.68
C VAL A 161 -12.52 -12.70 9.39
N ILE A 162 -12.98 -11.62 8.71
CA ILE A 162 -13.05 -10.30 9.34
C ILE A 162 -14.11 -10.29 10.45
N ASP A 163 -15.28 -10.91 10.22
CA ASP A 163 -16.32 -11.06 11.25
C ASP A 163 -15.79 -11.77 12.51
N GLU A 164 -14.94 -12.79 12.33
CA GLU A 164 -14.30 -13.49 13.46
C GLU A 164 -13.31 -12.59 14.21
N VAL A 165 -12.48 -11.83 13.48
CA VAL A 165 -11.43 -11.00 14.10
C VAL A 165 -12.00 -9.72 14.70
N PHE A 166 -12.81 -8.98 13.95
CA PHE A 166 -13.33 -7.67 14.36
C PHE A 166 -14.65 -7.76 15.13
N GLY A 167 -15.41 -8.83 14.92
CA GLY A 167 -16.76 -9.01 15.48
C GLY A 167 -17.83 -8.53 14.50
N VAL A 168 -18.91 -9.32 14.35
CA VAL A 168 -20.03 -9.03 13.43
C VAL A 168 -20.74 -7.71 13.72
N ASN A 169 -20.80 -7.30 15.00
CA ASN A 169 -21.44 -6.06 15.41
C ASN A 169 -20.63 -4.81 15.02
N ASN A 170 -19.39 -4.98 14.62
CA ASN A 170 -18.51 -3.91 14.19
C ASN A 170 -18.48 -3.74 12.65
N PHE A 171 -19.24 -4.54 11.95
CA PHE A 171 -19.49 -4.34 10.53
C PHE A 171 -20.32 -3.08 10.28
N VAL A 172 -19.86 -2.22 9.38
CA VAL A 172 -20.54 -0.97 9.04
C VAL A 172 -21.20 -1.05 7.68
N ASN A 173 -20.43 -1.29 6.61
CA ASN A 173 -20.96 -1.42 5.25
C ASN A 173 -20.14 -2.38 4.38
N GLU A 174 -20.82 -2.93 3.38
CA GLU A 174 -20.23 -3.52 2.19
C GLU A 174 -20.45 -2.57 1.02
N ILE A 175 -19.37 -2.21 0.33
CA ILE A 175 -19.40 -1.31 -0.82
C ILE A 175 -19.08 -2.12 -2.07
N ILE A 176 -19.92 -2.00 -3.07
CA ILE A 176 -19.67 -2.55 -4.41
C ILE A 176 -19.09 -1.45 -5.29
N TRP A 177 -17.82 -1.57 -5.61
CA TRP A 177 -17.15 -0.63 -6.50
C TRP A 177 -17.07 -1.17 -7.92
N LYS A 178 -17.80 -0.53 -8.84
CA LYS A 178 -17.75 -0.82 -10.28
C LYS A 178 -16.50 -0.17 -10.88
N SER A 179 -15.46 -0.97 -11.08
CA SER A 179 -14.13 -0.48 -11.46
C SER A 179 -13.98 -0.17 -12.96
N THR A 180 -14.86 -0.69 -13.82
CA THR A 180 -14.80 -0.50 -15.28
C THR A 180 -16.17 -0.21 -15.87
N THR A 181 -16.23 0.69 -16.88
CA THR A 181 -17.47 1.08 -17.57
C THR A 181 -17.99 -0.02 -18.48
N PHE A 182 -17.10 -0.67 -19.22
CA PHE A 182 -17.46 -1.68 -20.25
C PHE A 182 -16.61 -2.94 -20.10
N ALA A 183 -17.21 -4.06 -20.51
CA ALA A 183 -16.46 -5.29 -20.71
C ALA A 183 -15.55 -5.13 -21.94
N GLY A 184 -14.23 -5.40 -21.78
CA GLY A 184 -13.31 -5.46 -22.92
C GLY A 184 -13.70 -6.57 -23.91
N SER A 185 -13.23 -6.49 -25.15
CA SER A 185 -13.56 -7.40 -26.25
C SER A 185 -13.38 -8.89 -25.91
N SER A 186 -12.36 -9.24 -25.13
CA SER A 186 -12.13 -10.62 -24.65
C SER A 186 -13.20 -11.12 -23.67
N LYS A 187 -13.90 -10.21 -22.98
CA LYS A 187 -14.99 -10.54 -22.03
C LYS A 187 -16.35 -10.72 -22.72
N THR A 188 -16.49 -10.22 -23.95
CA THR A 188 -17.74 -10.37 -24.75
C THR A 188 -17.91 -11.78 -25.31
N ILE A 189 -16.83 -12.58 -25.40
CA ILE A 189 -16.85 -13.97 -25.90
C ILE A 189 -17.16 -14.97 -24.77
N ALA A 190 -17.20 -14.53 -23.51
CA ALA A 190 -17.37 -15.41 -22.37
C ALA A 190 -18.83 -15.91 -22.25
N ASN A 191 -19.02 -17.20 -21.94
CA ASN A 191 -20.32 -17.81 -21.70
C ASN A 191 -20.90 -17.52 -20.30
N LYS A 192 -20.52 -16.42 -19.68
CA LYS A 192 -20.97 -15.96 -18.36
C LYS A 192 -20.92 -14.44 -18.26
N TYR A 193 -21.62 -13.88 -17.30
CA TYR A 193 -21.55 -12.46 -17.02
C TYR A 193 -20.14 -12.02 -16.66
N SER A 194 -19.69 -10.92 -17.26
CA SER A 194 -18.37 -10.32 -16.99
C SER A 194 -18.35 -9.66 -15.64
N VAL A 195 -17.33 -9.97 -14.82
CA VAL A 195 -17.11 -9.30 -13.55
C VAL A 195 -16.45 -7.94 -13.80
N ASN A 196 -17.04 -6.88 -13.29
CA ASN A 196 -16.59 -5.51 -13.45
C ASN A 196 -16.56 -4.71 -12.13
N HIS A 197 -16.63 -5.41 -11.01
CA HIS A 197 -16.65 -4.82 -9.68
C HIS A 197 -15.69 -5.51 -8.72
N ASN A 198 -15.34 -4.77 -7.68
CA ASN A 198 -14.68 -5.25 -6.48
C ASN A 198 -15.54 -4.91 -5.26
N THR A 199 -15.25 -5.54 -4.14
CA THR A 199 -15.91 -5.31 -2.87
C THR A 199 -14.97 -4.63 -1.89
N LEU A 200 -15.51 -3.66 -1.13
CA LEU A 200 -14.82 -3.04 -0.01
C LEU A 200 -15.63 -3.30 1.25
N PHE A 201 -15.02 -3.93 2.24
CA PHE A 201 -15.62 -4.12 3.55
C PHE A 201 -15.18 -3.01 4.49
N TRP A 202 -16.13 -2.37 5.14
CA TRP A 202 -15.89 -1.38 6.17
C TRP A 202 -16.32 -1.89 7.54
N TYR A 203 -15.38 -1.90 8.46
CA TYR A 203 -15.56 -2.23 9.86
C TYR A 203 -15.09 -1.10 10.76
N CYS A 204 -15.59 -1.05 11.98
CA CYS A 204 -15.04 -0.22 13.05
C CYS A 204 -14.40 -1.08 14.15
N LYS A 205 -13.74 -0.43 15.12
CA LYS A 205 -13.09 -1.15 16.24
C LYS A 205 -14.08 -1.66 17.26
N ASP A 206 -15.07 -0.84 17.65
CA ASP A 206 -15.90 -1.01 18.84
C ASP A 206 -17.30 -0.37 18.73
N GLY A 207 -17.89 -0.35 17.56
CA GLY A 207 -19.22 0.21 17.30
C GLY A 207 -19.26 1.72 17.11
N HIS A 208 -18.17 2.45 17.36
CA HIS A 208 -18.06 3.88 17.11
C HIS A 208 -17.13 4.12 15.91
N TYR A 209 -17.40 5.15 15.11
CA TYR A 209 -16.58 5.51 13.97
C TYR A 209 -16.84 6.95 13.51
N THR A 210 -15.84 7.56 12.87
CA THR A 210 -16.00 8.82 12.16
C THR A 210 -16.68 8.58 10.82
N PHE A 211 -17.73 9.35 10.51
CA PHE A 211 -18.35 9.33 9.19
C PHE A 211 -18.66 10.75 8.70
N ASN A 212 -17.89 11.20 7.73
CA ASN A 212 -18.08 12.48 7.03
C ASN A 212 -18.86 12.21 5.74
N LYS A 213 -20.12 12.66 5.68
CA LYS A 213 -21.00 12.46 4.52
C LYS A 213 -20.37 13.05 3.26
N GLN A 214 -20.29 12.24 2.20
CA GLN A 214 -19.79 12.63 0.90
C GLN A 214 -20.96 12.75 -0.09
N TYR A 215 -20.83 13.67 -1.05
CA TYR A 215 -21.85 13.98 -2.04
C TYR A 215 -21.26 13.93 -3.43
N VAL A 216 -22.06 13.51 -4.41
CA VAL A 216 -21.75 13.61 -5.85
C VAL A 216 -22.74 14.58 -6.50
N PRO A 217 -22.37 15.22 -7.60
CA PRO A 217 -23.31 16.06 -8.35
C PRO A 217 -24.59 15.31 -8.69
N TYR A 218 -25.70 16.03 -8.72
CA TYR A 218 -26.94 15.45 -9.22
C TYR A 218 -26.85 15.16 -10.71
N ASP A 219 -27.55 14.11 -11.12
CA ASP A 219 -27.79 13.84 -12.53
C ASP A 219 -28.43 15.06 -13.23
N PRO A 220 -27.99 15.43 -14.45
CA PRO A 220 -28.61 16.54 -15.21
C PRO A 220 -30.12 16.42 -15.36
N GLU A 221 -30.65 15.21 -15.50
CA GLU A 221 -32.10 14.96 -15.56
C GLU A 221 -32.79 15.28 -14.21
N TYR A 222 -32.15 14.99 -13.10
CA TYR A 222 -32.65 15.34 -11.78
C TYR A 222 -32.66 16.85 -11.56
N LEU A 223 -31.62 17.56 -12.03
CA LEU A 223 -31.54 19.02 -11.94
C LEU A 223 -32.69 19.74 -12.67
N LYS A 224 -33.30 19.16 -13.72
CA LYS A 224 -34.47 19.68 -14.42
C LYS A 224 -35.72 19.78 -13.54
N ARG A 225 -35.75 19.13 -12.38
CA ARG A 225 -36.84 19.21 -11.38
C ARG A 225 -36.85 20.55 -10.63
N PHE A 226 -35.67 21.21 -10.57
CA PHE A 226 -35.55 22.50 -9.94
C PHE A 226 -36.00 23.59 -10.95
N LYS A 227 -37.11 24.21 -10.64
CA LYS A 227 -37.70 25.27 -11.45
C LYS A 227 -37.94 26.51 -10.58
N ASN A 228 -38.09 27.64 -11.17
CA ASN A 228 -38.46 28.89 -10.48
C ASN A 228 -39.74 29.49 -11.08
N PRO A 229 -40.93 28.83 -10.91
CA PRO A 229 -42.15 29.24 -11.56
C PRO A 229 -42.75 30.52 -10.96
N ASP A 230 -42.37 30.89 -9.75
CA ASP A 230 -42.85 32.02 -8.99
C ASP A 230 -41.82 33.16 -8.87
N ASN A 231 -40.71 33.07 -9.63
CA ASN A 231 -39.61 34.03 -9.58
C ASN A 231 -39.04 34.24 -8.16
N ASP A 232 -38.98 33.19 -7.37
CA ASP A 232 -38.45 33.21 -6.00
C ASP A 232 -37.00 33.77 -6.00
N PRO A 233 -36.70 34.79 -5.17
CA PRO A 233 -35.38 35.41 -5.11
C PRO A 233 -34.28 34.43 -4.65
N ASN A 234 -34.64 33.32 -4.00
CA ASN A 234 -33.73 32.27 -3.61
C ASN A 234 -33.35 31.34 -4.76
N GLY A 235 -33.92 31.52 -5.95
CA GLY A 235 -33.59 30.75 -7.15
C GLY A 235 -34.42 29.48 -7.35
N PRO A 236 -33.98 28.59 -8.26
CA PRO A 236 -34.72 27.38 -8.59
C PRO A 236 -34.89 26.44 -7.38
N TRP A 237 -36.10 25.86 -7.28
CA TRP A 237 -36.49 24.97 -6.21
C TRP A 237 -37.30 23.76 -6.70
N GLN A 238 -37.36 22.70 -5.92
CA GLN A 238 -38.32 21.60 -6.08
C GLN A 238 -39.21 21.47 -4.84
N SER A 239 -40.43 21.00 -5.04
CA SER A 239 -41.39 20.81 -3.95
C SER A 239 -41.15 19.47 -3.28
N ASN A 240 -40.76 19.48 -2.00
CA ASN A 240 -40.58 18.28 -1.17
C ASN A 240 -41.71 18.16 -0.15
N ALA A 241 -42.10 16.92 0.20
CA ALA A 241 -43.06 16.66 1.27
C ALA A 241 -42.42 16.97 2.64
N LEU A 242 -43.21 17.63 3.50
CA LEU A 242 -42.83 17.89 4.89
C LEU A 242 -43.43 16.75 5.77
N ALA A 243 -42.75 15.57 5.81
CA ALA A 243 -43.29 14.36 6.43
C ALA A 243 -43.22 14.36 7.97
N THR A 244 -42.02 14.63 8.51
CA THR A 244 -41.79 14.70 9.96
C THR A 244 -40.96 15.94 10.25
N PHE A 245 -41.46 16.81 11.12
CA PHE A 245 -40.80 18.09 11.41
C PHE A 245 -41.06 18.55 12.82
N SER A 246 -40.12 19.32 13.37
CA SER A 246 -40.33 20.04 14.63
C SER A 246 -41.12 21.31 14.37
N GLN A 247 -41.84 21.81 15.38
CA GLN A 247 -42.53 23.10 15.33
C GLN A 247 -41.58 24.22 14.94
N GLU A 248 -40.35 24.21 15.41
CA GLU A 248 -39.31 25.16 15.08
C GLU A 248 -38.99 25.16 13.58
N THR A 249 -38.86 23.98 12.96
CA THR A 249 -38.63 23.83 11.50
C THR A 249 -39.80 24.40 10.71
N PHE A 250 -41.03 24.13 11.15
CA PHE A 250 -42.24 24.67 10.49
C PHE A 250 -42.26 26.19 10.52
N GLU A 251 -42.07 26.81 11.68
CA GLU A 251 -42.06 28.27 11.85
C GLU A 251 -40.89 28.93 11.08
N ARG A 252 -39.74 28.26 11.00
CA ARG A 252 -38.61 28.73 10.18
C ARG A 252 -38.98 28.76 8.69
N LEU A 253 -39.48 27.64 8.14
CA LEU A 253 -39.88 27.55 6.73
C LEU A 253 -40.98 28.53 6.37
N LYS A 254 -41.93 28.78 7.30
CA LYS A 254 -42.99 29.75 7.14
C LYS A 254 -42.43 31.18 7.06
N ARG A 255 -41.52 31.54 7.94
CA ARG A 255 -40.84 32.83 8.00
C ARG A 255 -39.97 33.09 6.77
N GLU A 256 -39.34 32.06 6.24
CA GLU A 256 -38.51 32.12 5.03
C GLU A 256 -39.34 32.14 3.73
N GLY A 257 -40.67 32.02 3.80
CA GLY A 257 -41.52 31.93 2.61
C GLY A 257 -41.33 30.64 1.79
N ALA A 258 -40.74 29.65 2.41
CA ALA A 258 -40.42 28.36 1.79
C ALA A 258 -41.50 27.30 2.00
N LEU A 259 -42.50 27.56 2.85
CA LEU A 259 -43.58 26.64 3.13
C LEU A 259 -44.63 26.69 2.01
N ILE A 260 -45.11 25.54 1.57
CA ILE A 260 -46.15 25.40 0.55
C ILE A 260 -47.37 24.79 1.21
N GLU A 261 -48.51 25.52 1.15
CA GLU A 261 -49.76 25.07 1.74
C GLU A 261 -50.35 23.87 1.00
N PRO A 262 -51.10 23.00 1.73
CA PRO A 262 -51.82 21.88 1.11
C PRO A 262 -52.85 22.40 0.08
N LYS A 263 -52.88 21.78 -1.10
CA LYS A 263 -53.82 22.18 -2.18
C LYS A 263 -55.23 21.62 -2.02
N SER A 264 -55.47 20.68 -1.12
CA SER A 264 -56.77 20.04 -0.86
C SER A 264 -56.80 19.48 0.56
N ASP A 265 -58.00 19.27 1.09
CA ASP A 265 -58.20 18.57 2.37
C ASP A 265 -57.54 17.18 2.35
N GLY A 266 -56.72 16.91 3.34
CA GLY A 266 -55.95 15.65 3.47
C GLY A 266 -54.59 15.66 2.79
N ALA A 267 -54.23 16.66 2.03
CA ALA A 267 -52.87 16.80 1.50
C ALA A 267 -51.91 17.31 2.59
N GLY A 268 -50.71 16.75 2.63
CA GLY A 268 -49.68 17.16 3.58
C GLY A 268 -48.97 18.47 3.18
N TRP A 269 -48.39 19.13 4.17
CA TRP A 269 -47.54 20.30 3.94
C TRP A 269 -46.31 19.92 3.09
N ARG A 270 -45.89 20.89 2.23
CA ARG A 270 -44.71 20.77 1.39
C ARG A 270 -43.80 21.99 1.61
N TYR A 271 -42.54 21.91 1.14
CA TYR A 271 -41.63 23.05 1.23
C TYR A 271 -40.78 23.17 -0.05
N LYS A 272 -40.30 24.37 -0.30
CA LYS A 272 -39.36 24.68 -1.36
C LYS A 272 -37.97 24.23 -0.94
N PHE A 273 -37.42 23.26 -1.65
CA PHE A 273 -36.04 22.81 -1.49
C PHE A 273 -35.22 23.45 -2.60
N TYR A 274 -34.39 24.43 -2.24
CA TYR A 274 -33.67 25.24 -3.21
C TYR A 274 -32.42 24.53 -3.73
N LEU A 275 -32.11 24.75 -5.02
CA LEU A 275 -30.91 24.19 -5.66
C LEU A 275 -29.64 24.73 -4.99
N LYS A 276 -29.60 25.99 -4.60
CA LYS A 276 -28.44 26.59 -3.91
C LYS A 276 -28.10 25.95 -2.57
N ASP A 277 -29.06 25.32 -1.91
CA ASP A 277 -28.89 24.70 -0.59
C ASP A 277 -28.53 23.21 -0.72
N THR A 278 -28.45 22.68 -1.92
CA THR A 278 -28.13 21.29 -2.17
C THR A 278 -26.62 21.06 -2.16
N LYS A 279 -26.19 20.00 -1.49
CA LYS A 279 -24.80 19.54 -1.53
C LYS A 279 -24.56 18.48 -2.61
N GLY A 280 -25.60 18.10 -3.38
CA GLY A 280 -25.58 16.98 -4.28
C GLY A 280 -26.29 15.73 -3.70
N ARG A 281 -26.21 14.63 -4.42
CA ARG A 281 -26.73 13.33 -4.02
C ARG A 281 -25.76 12.66 -3.04
N ILE A 282 -26.25 12.21 -1.89
CA ILE A 282 -25.43 11.45 -0.95
C ILE A 282 -24.91 10.17 -1.63
N ILE A 283 -23.67 9.80 -1.32
CA ILE A 283 -23.07 8.58 -1.84
C ILE A 283 -23.63 7.39 -1.06
N GLU A 284 -24.05 6.37 -1.79
CA GLU A 284 -24.61 5.11 -1.28
C GLU A 284 -23.56 3.99 -1.39
N THR A 285 -23.97 2.73 -1.23
CA THR A 285 -23.07 1.57 -1.18
C THR A 285 -22.64 1.03 -2.54
N ILE A 286 -23.21 1.53 -3.64
CA ILE A 286 -22.81 1.16 -5.01
C ILE A 286 -22.06 2.36 -5.61
N TRP A 287 -20.76 2.18 -5.83
CA TRP A 287 -19.89 3.21 -6.40
C TRP A 287 -19.62 2.90 -7.87
N GLU A 288 -20.22 3.68 -8.74
CA GLU A 288 -20.10 3.52 -10.20
C GLU A 288 -19.62 4.79 -10.92
N ASP A 289 -19.17 5.78 -10.15
CA ASP A 289 -18.68 7.07 -10.60
C ASP A 289 -17.15 7.20 -10.53
N ILE A 290 -16.46 6.19 -10.02
CA ILE A 290 -14.99 6.12 -9.96
C ILE A 290 -14.54 4.92 -10.81
N TYR A 291 -13.70 5.19 -11.80
CA TYR A 291 -13.17 4.16 -12.69
C TYR A 291 -11.67 4.00 -12.51
N LEU A 292 -11.13 2.87 -13.00
CA LEU A 292 -9.69 2.67 -13.09
C LEU A 292 -9.05 3.79 -13.93
N GLU A 293 -7.88 4.26 -13.51
CA GLU A 293 -7.14 5.31 -14.20
C GLU A 293 -6.84 4.95 -15.65
N ASN A 294 -6.98 5.95 -16.53
CA ASN A 294 -6.59 5.78 -17.92
C ASN A 294 -5.09 5.42 -18.00
N PRO A 295 -4.66 4.47 -18.86
CA PRO A 295 -3.25 4.16 -19.06
C PRO A 295 -2.34 5.38 -19.32
N MET A 296 -2.87 6.46 -19.86
CA MET A 296 -2.16 7.70 -20.18
C MET A 296 -2.23 8.78 -19.08
N ALA A 297 -2.86 8.51 -17.93
CA ALA A 297 -2.98 9.50 -16.86
C ALA A 297 -1.63 9.80 -16.21
N LYS A 298 -1.30 11.09 -15.98
CA LYS A 298 -0.05 11.54 -15.31
C LYS A 298 0.15 10.93 -13.91
N VAL A 299 -0.94 10.58 -13.22
CA VAL A 299 -0.93 10.00 -11.87
C VAL A 299 -0.51 8.53 -11.87
N ARG A 300 -0.39 7.91 -13.05
CA ARG A 300 -0.09 6.48 -13.16
C ARG A 300 1.41 6.21 -13.01
N THR A 301 1.76 5.36 -12.04
CA THR A 301 3.16 4.97 -11.76
C THR A 301 3.63 3.76 -12.57
N ASN A 302 2.82 3.23 -13.51
CA ASN A 302 3.02 1.94 -14.19
C ASN A 302 3.15 0.73 -13.26
N TYR A 303 2.84 0.91 -11.97
CA TYR A 303 2.76 -0.19 -11.02
C TYR A 303 1.50 -1.04 -11.33
N PRO A 304 1.63 -2.35 -11.45
CA PRO A 304 0.47 -3.21 -11.66
C PRO A 304 -0.46 -3.08 -10.45
N THR A 305 -1.75 -3.11 -10.67
CA THR A 305 -2.78 -3.03 -9.60
C THR A 305 -2.93 -1.68 -8.88
N GLN A 306 -2.29 -0.58 -9.36
CA GLN A 306 -2.50 0.75 -8.79
C GLN A 306 -4.00 1.08 -8.74
N LYS A 307 -4.47 1.49 -7.56
CA LYS A 307 -5.86 1.95 -7.36
C LYS A 307 -6.00 3.44 -7.71
N PRO A 308 -7.18 3.88 -8.19
CA PRO A 308 -7.44 5.29 -8.44
C PRO A 308 -7.33 6.14 -7.17
N GLU A 309 -6.72 7.31 -7.26
CA GLU A 309 -6.65 8.25 -6.13
C GLU A 309 -8.05 8.65 -5.64
N ALA A 310 -9.01 8.84 -6.55
CA ALA A 310 -10.39 9.18 -6.20
C ALA A 310 -11.07 8.15 -5.29
N LEU A 311 -10.72 6.86 -5.41
CA LEU A 311 -11.23 5.80 -4.53
C LEU A 311 -10.73 6.02 -3.10
N LEU A 312 -9.40 6.18 -2.94
CA LEU A 312 -8.77 6.40 -1.64
C LEU A 312 -9.18 7.75 -1.04
N GLU A 313 -9.33 8.79 -1.88
CA GLU A 313 -9.83 10.10 -1.46
C GLU A 313 -11.22 10.00 -0.80
N ARG A 314 -12.14 9.26 -1.44
CA ARG A 314 -13.48 9.03 -0.90
C ARG A 314 -13.42 8.30 0.44
N ILE A 315 -12.66 7.22 0.55
CA ILE A 315 -12.50 6.44 1.78
C ILE A 315 -11.89 7.31 2.89
N ILE A 316 -10.77 7.96 2.62
CA ILE A 316 -10.05 8.77 3.62
C ILE A 316 -10.89 9.95 4.08
N LYS A 317 -11.55 10.68 3.16
CA LYS A 317 -12.43 11.80 3.52
C LYS A 317 -13.64 11.36 4.35
N SER A 318 -14.24 10.22 4.02
CA SER A 318 -15.44 9.76 4.74
C SER A 318 -15.14 9.23 6.13
N THR A 319 -13.96 8.65 6.38
CA THR A 319 -13.68 7.90 7.61
C THR A 319 -12.48 8.42 8.41
N SER A 320 -12.00 9.62 8.09
CA SER A 320 -10.96 10.31 8.87
C SER A 320 -11.07 11.83 8.76
N ASN A 321 -10.39 12.55 9.66
CA ASN A 321 -10.26 14.01 9.67
C ASN A 321 -8.83 14.44 9.37
N PRO A 322 -8.57 15.71 8.96
CA PRO A 322 -7.22 16.24 8.87
C PRO A 322 -6.44 16.01 10.18
N GLY A 323 -5.17 15.60 10.06
CA GLY A 323 -4.32 15.24 11.18
C GLY A 323 -4.47 13.80 11.70
N ASP A 324 -5.49 13.04 11.28
CA ASP A 324 -5.64 11.63 11.65
C ASP A 324 -4.56 10.75 11.01
N LEU A 325 -4.28 9.60 11.63
CA LEU A 325 -3.27 8.64 11.19
C LEU A 325 -3.89 7.55 10.30
N VAL A 326 -3.42 7.47 9.06
CA VAL A 326 -3.81 6.46 8.06
C VAL A 326 -2.72 5.41 7.94
N PHE A 327 -3.07 4.13 7.92
CA PHE A 327 -2.13 3.02 7.76
C PHE A 327 -2.53 2.08 6.62
N ASP A 328 -1.52 1.65 5.86
CA ASP A 328 -1.66 0.65 4.79
C ASP A 328 -0.43 -0.26 4.79
N CYS A 329 -0.64 -1.56 5.08
CA CYS A 329 0.44 -2.54 5.13
C CYS A 329 0.62 -3.36 3.85
N PHE A 330 -0.09 -3.00 2.78
CA PHE A 330 0.05 -3.50 1.41
C PHE A 330 0.14 -2.31 0.45
N MET A 331 1.06 -1.36 0.75
CA MET A 331 1.02 -0.02 0.18
C MET A 331 1.24 0.02 -1.35
N GLY A 332 1.94 -0.95 -1.94
CA GLY A 332 2.21 -1.03 -3.37
C GLY A 332 2.79 0.26 -3.94
N SER A 333 2.06 0.90 -4.85
CA SER A 333 2.47 2.18 -5.46
C SER A 333 2.24 3.41 -4.57
N GLY A 334 1.84 3.25 -3.31
CA GLY A 334 1.67 4.35 -2.35
C GLY A 334 0.47 5.25 -2.61
N THR A 335 -0.60 4.75 -3.23
CA THR A 335 -1.79 5.58 -3.48
C THR A 335 -2.42 6.07 -2.19
N THR A 336 -2.56 5.20 -1.19
CA THR A 336 -3.08 5.55 0.14
C THR A 336 -2.28 6.67 0.78
N GLN A 337 -0.94 6.55 0.78
CA GLN A 337 -0.02 7.51 1.38
C GLN A 337 -0.04 8.86 0.65
N ALA A 338 -0.03 8.84 -0.69
CA ALA A 338 -0.10 10.04 -1.52
C ALA A 338 -1.39 10.82 -1.27
N VAL A 339 -2.53 10.13 -1.22
CA VAL A 339 -3.84 10.76 -0.95
C VAL A 339 -3.92 11.25 0.49
N ALA A 340 -3.42 10.49 1.48
CA ALA A 340 -3.35 10.92 2.87
C ALA A 340 -2.54 12.22 3.00
N MET A 341 -1.37 12.32 2.36
CA MET A 341 -0.55 13.54 2.31
C MET A 341 -1.32 14.71 1.70
N LYS A 342 -1.95 14.52 0.53
CA LYS A 342 -2.74 15.55 -0.17
C LYS A 342 -3.91 16.08 0.66
N LEU A 343 -4.46 15.24 1.53
CA LEU A 343 -5.59 15.58 2.39
C LEU A 343 -5.19 16.06 3.79
N GLY A 344 -3.90 16.24 4.08
CA GLY A 344 -3.42 16.67 5.40
C GLY A 344 -3.60 15.61 6.49
N ARG A 345 -3.53 14.33 6.14
CA ARG A 345 -3.48 13.22 7.07
C ARG A 345 -2.04 12.79 7.28
N ARG A 346 -1.75 12.26 8.47
CA ARG A 346 -0.52 11.54 8.77
C ARG A 346 -0.64 10.13 8.21
N PHE A 347 0.47 9.51 7.84
CA PHE A 347 0.40 8.15 7.32
C PHE A 347 1.58 7.28 7.75
N ILE A 348 1.33 5.98 7.71
CA ILE A 348 2.31 4.91 7.76
C ILE A 348 2.03 3.97 6.59
N GLY A 349 3.08 3.47 5.94
CA GLY A 349 2.99 2.48 4.86
C GLY A 349 3.96 1.34 5.09
N ALA A 350 3.63 0.13 4.64
CA ALA A 350 4.57 -0.99 4.62
C ALA A 350 4.41 -1.80 3.34
N ASP A 351 5.53 -2.30 2.81
CA ASP A 351 5.54 -3.24 1.70
C ASP A 351 6.80 -4.12 1.76
N ILE A 352 6.66 -5.37 1.33
CA ILE A 352 7.77 -6.31 1.25
C ILE A 352 8.65 -6.06 0.03
N ASN A 353 8.09 -5.47 -1.03
CA ASN A 353 8.77 -5.22 -2.29
C ASN A 353 9.52 -3.88 -2.26
N LEU A 354 10.84 -3.92 -2.44
CA LEU A 354 11.66 -2.71 -2.49
C LEU A 354 11.25 -1.78 -3.65
N GLY A 355 10.88 -2.33 -4.80
CA GLY A 355 10.38 -1.56 -5.94
C GLY A 355 9.09 -0.80 -5.63
N ALA A 356 8.20 -1.36 -4.81
CA ALA A 356 7.01 -0.68 -4.30
C ALA A 356 7.40 0.49 -3.39
N VAL A 357 8.31 0.26 -2.44
CA VAL A 357 8.82 1.30 -1.51
C VAL A 357 9.44 2.46 -2.29
N GLN A 358 10.29 2.18 -3.29
CA GLN A 358 10.94 3.20 -4.10
C GLN A 358 9.95 3.96 -5.00
N THR A 359 9.00 3.25 -5.61
CA THR A 359 7.91 3.87 -6.39
C THR A 359 7.09 4.82 -5.51
N THR A 360 6.78 4.38 -4.29
CA THR A 360 6.07 5.20 -3.30
C THR A 360 6.90 6.40 -2.87
N THR A 361 8.18 6.22 -2.55
CA THR A 361 9.09 7.31 -2.18
C THR A 361 9.14 8.39 -3.26
N LYS A 362 9.33 7.99 -4.52
CA LYS A 362 9.31 8.89 -5.67
C LYS A 362 7.99 9.67 -5.79
N ARG A 363 6.86 8.95 -5.68
CA ARG A 363 5.52 9.56 -5.75
C ARG A 363 5.32 10.60 -4.66
N LEU A 364 5.71 10.27 -3.42
CA LEU A 364 5.55 11.17 -2.27
C LEU A 364 6.43 12.42 -2.39
N LEU A 365 7.65 12.30 -2.93
CA LEU A 365 8.51 13.46 -3.22
C LEU A 365 7.84 14.41 -4.21
N GLY A 366 7.23 13.88 -5.29
CA GLY A 366 6.46 14.67 -6.25
C GLY A 366 5.27 15.37 -5.59
N VAL A 367 4.45 14.65 -4.82
CA VAL A 367 3.30 15.20 -4.10
C VAL A 367 3.73 16.29 -3.09
N ALA A 368 4.83 16.06 -2.36
CA ALA A 368 5.36 17.04 -1.42
C ALA A 368 5.81 18.32 -2.12
N ALA A 369 6.44 18.22 -3.29
CA ALA A 369 6.84 19.38 -4.10
C ALA A 369 5.60 20.18 -4.57
N GLU A 370 4.57 19.51 -5.11
CA GLU A 370 3.31 20.14 -5.53
C GLU A 370 2.61 20.88 -4.38
N LEU A 371 2.56 20.26 -3.18
CA LEU A 371 1.93 20.88 -2.01
C LEU A 371 2.70 22.10 -1.51
N ARG A 372 4.03 22.05 -1.50
CA ARG A 372 4.87 23.21 -1.14
C ARG A 372 4.67 24.36 -2.09
N GLU A 373 4.58 24.09 -3.39
CA GLU A 373 4.31 25.11 -4.42
C GLU A 373 2.92 25.75 -4.22
N LYS A 374 1.89 24.93 -3.96
CA LYS A 374 0.53 25.43 -3.65
C LYS A 374 0.52 26.31 -2.39
N GLN A 375 1.17 25.88 -1.32
CA GLN A 375 1.28 26.68 -0.09
C GLN A 375 2.02 28.00 -0.32
N ALA A 376 3.11 27.99 -1.09
CA ALA A 376 3.87 29.21 -1.42
C ALA A 376 3.01 30.19 -2.27
N LYS A 377 2.21 29.69 -3.21
CA LYS A 377 1.27 30.49 -4.00
C LYS A 377 0.17 31.10 -3.12
N GLN A 378 -0.42 30.32 -2.21
CA GLN A 378 -1.43 30.80 -1.26
C GLN A 378 -0.87 31.86 -0.31
N ALA A 379 0.33 31.65 0.24
CA ALA A 379 0.98 32.64 1.10
C ALA A 379 1.25 33.97 0.38
N LYS A 380 1.62 33.94 -0.90
CA LYS A 380 1.79 35.15 -1.73
C LYS A 380 0.47 35.87 -1.95
N ILE A 381 -0.64 35.16 -2.19
CA ILE A 381 -1.97 35.75 -2.39
C ILE A 381 -2.46 36.44 -1.10
N VAL A 382 -2.25 35.83 0.06
CA VAL A 382 -2.63 36.42 1.37
C VAL A 382 -1.84 37.69 1.69
N GLN A 383 -0.63 37.85 1.16
CA GLN A 383 0.24 39.01 1.36
C GLN A 383 0.02 40.13 0.33
N MET A 384 -0.77 39.90 -0.72
CA MET A 384 -1.04 40.93 -1.74
C MET A 384 -1.98 42.02 -1.21
N PRO A 385 -1.71 43.32 -1.50
CA PRO A 385 -2.63 44.42 -1.17
C PRO A 385 -3.99 44.23 -1.88
N ARG A 386 -5.08 44.50 -1.18
CA ARG A 386 -6.48 44.28 -1.60
C ARG A 386 -6.85 44.89 -2.98
N GLN A 387 -6.07 45.86 -3.48
CA GLN A 387 -6.24 46.44 -4.81
C GLN A 387 -5.73 45.58 -5.96
N MET A 388 -4.80 44.65 -5.70
CA MET A 388 -4.31 43.69 -6.69
C MET A 388 -5.20 42.42 -6.78
N GLU A 389 -5.93 42.07 -5.73
CA GLU A 389 -6.90 40.94 -5.76
C GLU A 389 -8.02 41.14 -6.78
N LEU A 390 -8.47 42.37 -6.97
CA LEU A 390 -9.54 42.71 -7.91
C LEU A 390 -9.12 42.62 -9.38
N SER A 391 -7.84 42.73 -9.71
CA SER A 391 -7.34 42.64 -11.09
C SER A 391 -7.07 41.21 -11.55
N ILE A 392 -6.84 40.27 -10.59
CA ILE A 392 -6.63 38.85 -10.88
C ILE A 392 -7.96 38.10 -11.02
N ALA A 393 -9.02 38.57 -10.36
CA ALA A 393 -10.37 38.00 -10.44
C ALA A 393 -11.11 38.25 -11.79
N ALA A 394 -10.45 38.92 -12.74
CA ALA A 394 -11.04 39.24 -14.05
C ALA A 394 -10.71 38.25 -15.17
N GLU A 395 -9.90 37.21 -14.91
CA GLU A 395 -9.69 36.11 -15.86
C GLU A 395 -10.73 35.00 -15.62
N PRO A 396 -11.46 34.54 -16.65
CA PRO A 396 -12.43 33.47 -16.50
C PRO A 396 -11.71 32.11 -16.42
N GLU A 397 -12.15 31.30 -15.46
CA GLU A 397 -11.82 29.87 -15.28
C GLU A 397 -10.52 29.52 -14.54
N ALA A 398 -10.45 29.88 -13.26
CA ALA A 398 -9.92 29.01 -12.20
C ALA A 398 -10.82 29.22 -10.99
N GLU A 399 -11.38 28.17 -10.43
CA GLU A 399 -12.06 28.19 -9.13
C GLU A 399 -11.06 28.62 -8.04
N TYR A 400 -10.80 29.90 -7.94
CA TYR A 400 -10.14 30.48 -6.79
C TYR A 400 -11.15 30.51 -5.64
N GLN A 401 -11.13 29.49 -4.81
CA GLN A 401 -11.72 29.59 -3.48
C GLN A 401 -10.97 30.70 -2.74
N THR A 402 -11.55 31.90 -2.71
CA THR A 402 -11.10 32.97 -1.83
C THR A 402 -11.18 32.44 -0.40
N ALA A 403 -10.03 32.25 0.24
CA ALA A 403 -9.94 31.85 1.63
C ALA A 403 -10.77 32.83 2.48
N LYS A 404 -11.86 32.34 3.08
CA LYS A 404 -12.66 33.13 4.03
C LYS A 404 -11.74 33.43 5.22
N LYS A 405 -11.72 34.70 5.63
CA LYS A 405 -10.99 35.18 6.82
C LYS A 405 -11.42 34.31 8.02
N GLY A 406 -10.54 33.38 8.48
CA GLY A 406 -10.80 32.51 9.63
C GLY A 406 -10.76 30.98 9.35
N GLU A 407 -10.47 30.54 8.11
CA GLU A 407 -10.20 29.11 7.89
C GLU A 407 -8.79 28.79 8.40
N ASP A 408 -8.71 27.83 9.32
CA ASP A 408 -7.46 27.29 9.81
C ASP A 408 -6.64 26.77 8.62
N ILE A 409 -5.40 27.25 8.47
CA ILE A 409 -4.48 26.80 7.42
C ILE A 409 -4.25 25.30 7.65
N GLN A 410 -4.71 24.49 6.71
CA GLN A 410 -4.53 23.04 6.79
C GLN A 410 -3.04 22.68 6.83
N THR A 411 -2.61 21.96 7.86
CA THR A 411 -1.26 21.41 7.95
C THR A 411 -1.13 20.23 6.99
N TYR A 412 -0.08 20.23 6.18
CA TYR A 412 0.29 19.09 5.33
C TYR A 412 1.56 18.43 5.87
N TYR A 413 1.47 17.14 6.13
CA TYR A 413 2.59 16.32 6.62
C TYR A 413 3.38 15.79 5.43
N THR A 414 4.32 16.58 4.91
CA THR A 414 5.07 16.27 3.69
C THR A 414 6.39 15.53 3.92
N GLY A 415 6.92 15.58 5.15
CA GLY A 415 8.13 14.85 5.52
C GLY A 415 7.85 13.38 5.82
N PHE A 416 8.79 12.50 5.46
CA PHE A 416 8.67 11.07 5.75
C PHE A 416 10.04 10.39 5.87
N SER A 417 10.08 9.28 6.59
CA SER A 417 11.26 8.45 6.77
C SER A 417 11.02 7.04 6.23
N VAL A 418 12.06 6.41 5.71
CA VAL A 418 12.05 5.03 5.20
C VAL A 418 12.86 4.15 6.13
N TYR A 419 12.25 3.09 6.59
CA TYR A 419 12.83 2.12 7.51
C TYR A 419 12.94 0.74 6.86
N ASN A 420 13.97 0.00 7.25
CA ASN A 420 14.11 -1.41 6.93
C ASN A 420 13.77 -2.25 8.17
N VAL A 421 12.87 -3.23 8.02
CA VAL A 421 12.51 -4.16 9.08
C VAL A 421 13.01 -5.54 8.73
N ASN A 422 14.10 -5.96 9.39
CA ASN A 422 14.65 -7.31 9.28
C ASN A 422 14.87 -7.80 7.82
N HIS A 423 15.23 -6.87 6.92
CA HIS A 423 15.53 -7.18 5.52
C HIS A 423 17.03 -7.04 5.24
N TYR A 424 17.56 -7.92 4.41
CA TYR A 424 18.94 -7.87 3.94
C TYR A 424 18.98 -7.46 2.46
N ASP A 425 19.92 -6.59 2.10
CA ASP A 425 20.15 -6.15 0.71
C ASP A 425 20.85 -7.22 -0.17
N VAL A 426 20.91 -8.49 0.28
CA VAL A 426 21.63 -9.55 -0.44
C VAL A 426 20.89 -9.97 -1.70
N PHE A 427 19.55 -10.02 -1.63
CA PHE A 427 18.70 -10.28 -2.79
C PHE A 427 17.64 -9.21 -2.89
N ARG A 428 17.74 -8.37 -3.90
CA ARG A 428 16.83 -7.23 -4.09
C ARG A 428 15.47 -7.65 -4.65
N ASN A 429 15.44 -8.74 -5.42
CA ASN A 429 14.21 -9.36 -5.90
C ASN A 429 14.03 -10.76 -5.30
N PRO A 430 13.15 -10.94 -4.30
CA PRO A 430 12.94 -12.24 -3.65
C PRO A 430 12.53 -13.38 -4.60
N LEU A 431 11.87 -13.04 -5.71
CA LEU A 431 11.39 -14.02 -6.68
C LEU A 431 12.51 -14.55 -7.57
N GLU A 432 13.38 -13.66 -8.06
CA GLU A 432 14.58 -14.05 -8.81
C GLU A 432 15.59 -14.74 -7.90
N ALA A 433 15.69 -14.32 -6.65
CA ALA A 433 16.55 -14.95 -5.65
C ALA A 433 16.21 -16.41 -5.42
N ARG A 434 14.92 -16.77 -5.41
CA ARG A 434 14.47 -18.15 -5.27
C ARG A 434 14.98 -19.01 -6.44
N ASP A 435 14.79 -18.56 -7.66
CA ASP A 435 15.21 -19.28 -8.85
C ASP A 435 16.74 -19.40 -8.92
N LEU A 436 17.47 -18.35 -8.55
CA LEU A 436 18.93 -18.37 -8.45
C LEU A 436 19.42 -19.35 -7.38
N LEU A 437 18.76 -19.42 -6.23
CA LEU A 437 19.11 -20.37 -5.16
C LEU A 437 18.85 -21.81 -5.57
N LEU A 438 17.71 -22.08 -6.23
CA LEU A 438 17.42 -23.42 -6.75
C LEU A 438 18.49 -23.87 -7.73
N GLN A 439 18.89 -22.99 -8.62
CA GLN A 439 19.93 -23.26 -9.60
C GLN A 439 21.32 -23.43 -8.95
N ALA A 440 21.69 -22.52 -8.02
CA ALA A 440 22.99 -22.56 -7.34
C ALA A 440 23.15 -23.76 -6.42
N LEU A 441 22.06 -24.22 -5.83
CA LEU A 441 22.02 -25.41 -4.98
C LEU A 441 21.78 -26.70 -5.76
N GLU A 442 21.67 -26.62 -7.10
CA GLU A 442 21.40 -27.77 -7.99
C GLU A 442 20.13 -28.55 -7.59
N VAL A 443 19.10 -27.81 -7.17
CA VAL A 443 17.80 -28.37 -6.80
C VAL A 443 16.96 -28.59 -8.06
N GLN A 444 16.31 -29.74 -8.18
CA GLN A 444 15.31 -29.98 -9.23
C GLN A 444 14.03 -29.27 -8.85
N PRO A 445 13.61 -28.20 -9.60
CA PRO A 445 12.49 -27.38 -9.18
C PRO A 445 11.15 -28.07 -9.36
N TYR A 446 10.22 -27.83 -8.45
CA TYR A 446 8.82 -28.22 -8.57
C TYR A 446 7.97 -27.13 -9.22
N PRO A 447 6.80 -27.49 -9.76
CA PRO A 447 5.86 -26.51 -10.31
C PRO A 447 5.49 -25.43 -9.29
N ALA A 448 5.25 -24.20 -9.75
CA ALA A 448 4.80 -23.11 -8.91
C ALA A 448 3.50 -23.47 -8.15
N GLY A 449 3.46 -23.16 -6.85
CA GLY A 449 2.35 -23.51 -5.96
C GLY A 449 2.49 -24.87 -5.26
N SER A 450 3.57 -25.60 -5.49
CA SER A 450 3.91 -26.79 -4.71
C SER A 450 4.32 -26.39 -3.29
N LEU A 451 4.09 -27.27 -2.31
CA LEU A 451 4.47 -27.06 -0.91
C LEU A 451 5.99 -26.84 -0.78
N TYR A 452 6.75 -27.67 -1.46
CA TYR A 452 8.19 -27.57 -1.56
C TYR A 452 8.61 -26.88 -2.84
N ASP A 453 9.78 -26.28 -2.83
CA ASP A 453 10.34 -25.56 -3.97
C ASP A 453 11.04 -26.48 -4.96
N GLY A 454 11.45 -27.67 -4.50
CA GLY A 454 12.07 -28.70 -5.32
C GLY A 454 12.59 -29.89 -4.49
N GLU A 455 13.40 -30.74 -5.14
CA GLU A 455 14.03 -31.91 -4.54
C GLU A 455 15.53 -31.93 -4.84
N LYS A 456 16.32 -32.35 -3.86
CA LYS A 456 17.76 -32.67 -4.01
C LYS A 456 18.12 -33.86 -3.17
N ASP A 457 18.76 -34.86 -3.77
CA ASP A 457 19.29 -36.07 -3.09
C ASP A 457 18.26 -36.80 -2.21
N GLY A 458 16.98 -36.85 -2.67
CA GLY A 458 15.88 -37.49 -1.94
C GLY A 458 15.37 -36.69 -0.74
N ARG A 459 15.70 -35.38 -0.65
CA ARG A 459 15.22 -34.46 0.35
C ARG A 459 14.33 -33.39 -0.29
N GLN A 460 13.21 -33.09 0.32
CA GLN A 460 12.35 -32.00 -0.09
C GLN A 460 12.99 -30.67 0.30
N VAL A 461 13.14 -29.77 -0.64
CA VAL A 461 13.77 -28.45 -0.43
C VAL A 461 12.72 -27.37 -0.30
N LYS A 462 12.78 -26.64 0.81
CA LYS A 462 11.97 -25.42 1.02
C LYS A 462 12.87 -24.21 1.18
N ILE A 463 12.74 -23.25 0.28
CA ILE A 463 13.42 -21.96 0.40
C ILE A 463 12.57 -21.06 1.31
N MET A 464 13.15 -20.69 2.43
CA MET A 464 12.60 -19.75 3.37
C MET A 464 12.75 -18.32 2.83
N PRO A 465 12.17 -17.27 3.43
CA PRO A 465 12.35 -15.91 2.97
C PRO A 465 13.82 -15.55 2.71
N VAL A 466 14.12 -15.06 1.50
CA VAL A 466 15.51 -14.93 1.00
C VAL A 466 16.19 -13.61 1.36
N ASN A 467 15.46 -12.66 1.91
CA ASN A 467 15.98 -11.32 2.21
C ASN A 467 15.82 -10.92 3.69
N ARG A 468 15.53 -11.87 4.54
CA ARG A 468 15.43 -11.69 5.99
C ARG A 468 15.72 -12.98 6.76
N ILE A 469 15.91 -12.89 8.06
CA ILE A 469 16.04 -14.05 8.95
C ILE A 469 14.73 -14.85 8.90
N ALA A 470 14.84 -16.16 8.68
CA ALA A 470 13.73 -17.09 8.81
C ALA A 470 13.37 -17.29 10.28
N THR A 471 12.08 -17.20 10.59
CA THR A 471 11.53 -17.29 11.94
C THR A 471 10.59 -18.49 12.07
N ARG A 472 10.20 -18.84 13.30
CA ARG A 472 9.20 -19.89 13.54
C ARG A 472 7.86 -19.61 12.85
N VAL A 473 7.51 -18.34 12.64
CA VAL A 473 6.28 -17.96 11.94
C VAL A 473 6.30 -18.42 10.49
N ASP A 474 7.47 -18.41 9.85
CA ASP A 474 7.63 -18.85 8.46
C ASP A 474 7.41 -20.36 8.25
N LEU A 475 7.56 -21.15 9.32
CA LEU A 475 7.24 -22.57 9.29
C LEU A 475 5.74 -22.84 9.15
N ASN A 476 4.91 -21.86 9.46
CA ASN A 476 3.45 -22.02 9.47
C ASN A 476 2.91 -22.44 8.11
N ALA A 477 3.41 -21.84 7.04
CA ALA A 477 3.02 -22.19 5.68
C ALA A 477 3.36 -23.65 5.35
N LEU A 478 4.58 -24.06 5.73
CA LEU A 478 5.05 -25.44 5.50
C LEU A 478 4.22 -26.47 6.30
N ILE A 479 3.98 -26.20 7.59
CA ILE A 479 3.22 -27.11 8.47
C ILE A 479 1.76 -27.24 8.00
N THR A 480 1.16 -26.15 7.57
CA THR A 480 -0.22 -26.13 7.06
C THR A 480 -0.37 -26.97 5.78
N GLY A 481 0.67 -27.00 4.94
CA GLY A 481 0.67 -27.74 3.69
C GLY A 481 0.98 -29.23 3.81
N PHE A 482 1.37 -29.73 5.00
CA PHE A 482 1.70 -31.15 5.16
C PHE A 482 0.49 -32.05 4.97
N ASN A 483 0.67 -33.12 4.18
CA ASN A 483 -0.32 -34.18 4.07
C ASN A 483 -0.17 -35.18 5.22
N LEU A 484 -0.77 -34.87 6.36
CA LEU A 484 -0.68 -35.68 7.57
C LEU A 484 -1.17 -37.13 7.38
N ARG A 485 -2.11 -37.37 6.44
CA ARG A 485 -2.60 -38.72 6.12
C ARG A 485 -1.50 -39.58 5.47
N GLU A 486 -0.77 -39.00 4.52
CA GLU A 486 0.39 -39.69 3.92
C GLU A 486 1.49 -39.91 4.93
N PHE A 487 1.70 -38.98 5.87
CA PHE A 487 2.67 -39.13 6.96
C PHE A 487 2.28 -40.27 7.88
N GLU A 488 1.02 -40.45 8.22
CA GLU A 488 0.49 -41.55 8.99
C GLU A 488 0.75 -42.91 8.28
N GLU A 489 0.42 -42.98 6.97
CA GLU A 489 0.67 -44.19 6.17
C GLU A 489 2.17 -44.55 6.10
N ARG A 490 3.06 -43.57 5.92
CA ARG A 490 4.50 -43.79 5.88
C ARG A 490 5.05 -44.23 7.24
N SER A 491 4.56 -43.60 8.32
CA SER A 491 4.93 -43.98 9.70
C SER A 491 4.51 -45.41 10.05
N ALA A 492 3.31 -45.82 9.63
CA ALA A 492 2.80 -47.17 9.82
C ALA A 492 3.62 -48.21 9.03
N LYS A 493 4.04 -47.90 7.79
CA LYS A 493 4.86 -48.81 6.95
C LYS A 493 6.30 -48.96 7.46
N HIS A 494 6.87 -47.90 8.02
CA HIS A 494 8.27 -47.87 8.47
C HIS A 494 8.41 -47.23 9.86
N PRO A 495 7.99 -47.91 10.92
CA PRO A 495 8.07 -47.39 12.27
C PRO A 495 9.53 -47.01 12.64
N GLY A 496 9.70 -45.79 13.15
CA GLY A 496 11.00 -45.28 13.62
C GLY A 496 11.87 -44.60 12.56
N ARG A 497 11.50 -44.64 11.26
CA ARG A 497 12.12 -43.81 10.21
C ARG A 497 11.44 -42.44 10.11
N PRO A 498 12.16 -41.41 9.66
CA PRO A 498 11.51 -40.12 9.31
C PRO A 498 10.46 -40.33 8.23
N VAL A 499 9.30 -39.70 8.38
CA VAL A 499 8.23 -39.73 7.38
C VAL A 499 8.52 -38.79 6.20
N GLU A 500 9.36 -37.79 6.45
CA GLU A 500 9.82 -36.83 5.43
C GLU A 500 11.24 -36.34 5.76
N ASN A 501 12.04 -36.14 4.73
CA ASN A 501 13.37 -35.54 4.81
C ASN A 501 13.27 -34.12 4.19
N ILE A 502 13.58 -33.09 4.97
CA ILE A 502 13.37 -31.70 4.57
C ILE A 502 14.68 -30.93 4.71
N THR A 503 15.02 -30.15 3.68
CA THR A 503 16.08 -29.14 3.73
C THR A 503 15.45 -27.76 3.69
N LEU A 504 15.62 -26.97 4.76
CA LEU A 504 15.24 -25.58 4.83
C LEU A 504 16.42 -24.72 4.40
N VAL A 505 16.27 -23.95 3.32
CA VAL A 505 17.30 -23.01 2.85
C VAL A 505 16.96 -21.63 3.38
N CYS A 506 17.85 -21.04 4.18
CA CYS A 506 17.62 -19.79 4.90
C CYS A 506 18.73 -18.77 4.63
N MET A 507 18.38 -17.48 4.71
CA MET A 507 19.30 -16.36 4.76
C MET A 507 19.49 -15.90 6.21
N GLY A 508 20.04 -16.79 7.06
CA GLY A 508 19.97 -16.69 8.50
C GLY A 508 18.65 -17.22 9.07
N HIS A 509 18.68 -17.72 10.28
CA HIS A 509 17.49 -18.31 10.93
C HIS A 509 17.56 -18.18 12.45
N GLU A 510 16.40 -18.25 13.12
CA GLU A 510 16.36 -18.44 14.57
C GLU A 510 17.06 -19.74 14.97
N PRO A 511 17.83 -19.77 16.08
CA PRO A 511 18.71 -20.90 16.41
C PRO A 511 18.01 -22.25 16.51
N ASP A 512 16.72 -22.28 16.83
CA ASP A 512 15.91 -23.47 17.06
C ASP A 512 14.88 -23.76 15.96
N LEU A 513 15.03 -23.17 14.77
CA LEU A 513 14.06 -23.29 13.67
C LEU A 513 13.76 -24.76 13.31
N ALA A 514 14.78 -25.59 13.18
CA ALA A 514 14.62 -27.02 12.89
C ALA A 514 13.94 -27.78 14.05
N ALA A 515 14.28 -27.45 15.31
CA ALA A 515 13.65 -28.03 16.46
C ALA A 515 12.17 -27.65 16.56
N ALA A 516 11.84 -26.38 16.32
CA ALA A 516 10.47 -25.88 16.31
C ALA A 516 9.60 -26.60 15.27
N LEU A 517 10.13 -26.88 14.07
CA LEU A 517 9.40 -27.65 13.06
C LEU A 517 9.12 -29.08 13.52
N LYS A 518 10.12 -29.75 14.12
CA LYS A 518 9.98 -31.11 14.64
C LYS A 518 9.01 -31.23 15.81
N GLU A 519 8.93 -30.21 16.67
CA GLU A 519 8.02 -30.18 17.83
C GLU A 519 6.55 -29.92 17.43
N GLN A 520 6.32 -29.17 16.35
CA GLN A 520 4.96 -28.82 15.92
C GLN A 520 4.27 -29.91 15.09
N VAL A 521 4.98 -30.95 14.69
CA VAL A 521 4.45 -32.05 13.88
C VAL A 521 4.50 -33.37 14.68
N PRO A 522 3.38 -34.12 14.79
CA PRO A 522 3.30 -35.32 15.59
C PRO A 522 4.04 -36.53 14.97
N TYR A 523 4.77 -36.32 13.89
CA TYR A 523 5.53 -37.34 13.15
C TYR A 523 7.02 -37.03 13.14
N LYS A 524 7.85 -38.07 13.03
CA LYS A 524 9.30 -37.92 12.99
C LYS A 524 9.74 -37.32 11.65
N LEU A 525 10.30 -36.12 11.67
CA LEU A 525 10.91 -35.46 10.52
C LEU A 525 12.43 -35.47 10.61
N ASP A 526 13.11 -35.62 9.47
CA ASP A 526 14.52 -35.29 9.33
C ASP A 526 14.68 -33.92 8.70
N VAL A 527 15.09 -32.91 9.47
CA VAL A 527 15.19 -31.54 9.06
C VAL A 527 16.63 -31.07 9.12
N GLU A 528 17.12 -30.60 7.99
CA GLU A 528 18.40 -29.94 7.80
C GLU A 528 18.17 -28.46 7.50
N VAL A 529 19.04 -27.58 7.98
CA VAL A 529 19.00 -26.15 7.70
C VAL A 529 20.30 -25.76 7.01
N VAL A 530 20.17 -25.19 5.81
CA VAL A 530 21.27 -24.59 5.04
C VAL A 530 21.17 -23.09 5.21
N ASP A 531 22.16 -22.49 5.86
CA ASP A 531 22.24 -21.04 6.10
C ASP A 531 23.17 -20.39 5.06
N ILE A 532 22.58 -19.76 4.06
CA ILE A 532 23.31 -19.14 2.95
C ILE A 532 24.24 -18.00 3.43
N LEU A 533 23.85 -17.25 4.47
CA LEU A 533 24.69 -16.16 5.00
C LEU A 533 25.94 -16.71 5.69
N ARG A 534 25.82 -17.85 6.34
CA ARG A 534 26.93 -18.53 7.02
C ARG A 534 27.87 -19.20 6.03
N ASP A 535 27.29 -19.80 4.98
CA ASP A 535 28.02 -20.54 3.96
C ASP A 535 28.44 -19.67 2.76
N LYS A 536 28.37 -18.34 2.91
CA LYS A 536 28.65 -17.32 1.87
C LYS A 536 30.01 -17.44 1.17
N ALA A 537 30.97 -18.16 1.78
CA ALA A 537 32.29 -18.39 1.22
C ALA A 537 32.27 -19.23 -0.09
N ASN A 538 31.16 -19.93 -0.39
CA ASN A 538 31.05 -20.86 -1.52
C ASN A 538 30.07 -20.39 -2.61
N LEU A 539 29.38 -19.22 -2.43
CA LEU A 539 28.41 -18.72 -3.40
C LEU A 539 28.85 -17.34 -3.92
N GLU A 540 29.38 -17.29 -5.12
CA GLU A 540 29.69 -16.04 -5.82
C GLU A 540 28.43 -15.48 -6.48
N PHE A 541 27.62 -14.72 -5.74
CA PHE A 541 26.56 -13.87 -6.29
C PHE A 541 27.08 -12.43 -6.45
N LYS A 542 27.95 -12.19 -7.41
CA LYS A 542 28.41 -10.85 -7.74
C LYS A 542 27.77 -10.35 -9.04
N ARG A 543 26.73 -9.55 -8.88
CA ARG A 543 26.25 -8.64 -9.92
C ARG A 543 25.86 -7.32 -9.30
N ASP A 544 26.81 -6.68 -8.63
CA ASP A 544 26.60 -5.35 -8.08
C ASP A 544 26.67 -4.30 -9.19
N ALA A 545 25.82 -3.28 -9.09
CA ALA A 545 25.94 -2.11 -9.95
C ALA A 545 27.27 -1.38 -9.66
N GLU A 546 27.90 -0.82 -10.68
CA GLU A 546 29.12 -0.02 -10.57
C GLU A 546 28.88 1.39 -11.09
N ALA A 547 29.52 2.40 -10.49
CA ALA A 547 29.49 3.75 -11.02
C ALA A 547 30.84 4.48 -10.82
N GLU A 548 31.16 5.34 -11.77
CA GLU A 548 32.27 6.27 -11.64
C GLU A 548 31.72 7.65 -11.25
N VAL A 549 31.91 8.01 -9.98
CA VAL A 549 31.46 9.29 -9.42
C VAL A 549 32.67 10.04 -8.84
N ARG A 550 32.86 11.30 -9.25
CA ARG A 550 33.99 12.15 -8.81
C ARG A 550 33.53 13.56 -8.48
N ILE A 551 34.35 14.25 -7.68
CA ILE A 551 34.18 15.69 -7.47
C ILE A 551 35.11 16.42 -8.45
N GLU A 552 34.53 17.18 -9.36
CA GLU A 552 35.25 17.96 -10.37
C GLU A 552 34.74 19.39 -10.39
N LYS A 553 35.67 20.37 -10.30
CA LYS A 553 35.34 21.80 -10.37
C LYS A 553 34.17 22.24 -9.46
N GLY A 554 34.13 21.70 -8.24
CA GLY A 554 33.06 22.02 -7.29
C GLY A 554 31.70 21.39 -7.59
N LYS A 555 31.66 20.32 -8.40
CA LYS A 555 30.48 19.54 -8.70
C LYS A 555 30.70 18.06 -8.43
N VAL A 556 29.67 17.34 -8.00
CA VAL A 556 29.60 15.90 -8.08
C VAL A 556 29.26 15.55 -9.54
N VAL A 557 30.13 14.79 -10.21
CA VAL A 557 29.97 14.36 -11.59
C VAL A 557 29.88 12.85 -11.63
N ILE A 558 28.77 12.33 -12.16
CA ILE A 558 28.59 10.92 -12.45
C ILE A 558 29.01 10.71 -13.91
N ARG A 559 30.14 10.05 -14.12
CA ARG A 559 30.67 9.82 -15.46
C ARG A 559 30.06 8.60 -16.11
N GLN A 560 29.88 7.54 -15.34
CA GLN A 560 29.35 6.26 -15.83
C GLN A 560 28.58 5.56 -14.72
N PHE A 561 27.58 4.77 -15.11
CA PHE A 561 26.81 3.89 -14.26
C PHE A 561 26.51 2.59 -15.00
N TYR A 562 26.82 1.48 -14.37
CA TYR A 562 26.66 0.14 -14.92
C TYR A 562 25.74 -0.69 -13.99
N PRO A 563 24.42 -0.63 -14.18
CA PRO A 563 23.48 -1.51 -13.48
C PRO A 563 23.52 -2.91 -14.08
N MET A 564 24.36 -3.79 -13.56
CA MET A 564 24.71 -5.07 -14.18
C MET A 564 23.49 -5.96 -14.47
N ASN A 565 22.51 -6.01 -13.56
CA ASN A 565 21.28 -6.78 -13.75
C ASN A 565 20.42 -6.23 -14.91
N LEU A 566 20.27 -4.90 -14.99
CA LEU A 566 19.53 -4.24 -16.06
C LEU A 566 20.24 -4.42 -17.41
N LEU A 567 21.56 -4.24 -17.45
CA LEU A 567 22.37 -4.43 -18.65
C LEU A 567 22.30 -5.87 -19.17
N GLN A 568 22.29 -6.87 -18.28
CA GLN A 568 22.12 -8.25 -18.68
C GLN A 568 20.72 -8.50 -19.29
N LYS A 569 19.67 -7.98 -18.70
CA LYS A 569 18.30 -8.10 -19.25
C LYS A 569 18.19 -7.43 -20.63
N LEU A 570 18.80 -6.25 -20.81
CA LEU A 570 18.84 -5.54 -22.10
C LEU A 570 19.66 -6.31 -23.14
N SER A 571 20.81 -6.88 -22.77
CA SER A 571 21.64 -7.69 -23.67
C SER A 571 20.90 -8.93 -24.19
N LEU A 572 20.11 -9.59 -23.36
CA LEU A 572 19.26 -10.71 -23.77
C LEU A 572 18.22 -10.28 -24.82
N GLN A 573 17.79 -9.02 -24.82
CA GLN A 573 16.85 -8.44 -25.77
C GLN A 573 17.52 -7.80 -26.98
N LYS A 574 18.87 -7.82 -27.07
CA LYS A 574 19.68 -7.20 -28.13
C LYS A 574 19.48 -5.68 -28.24
N GLU A 575 19.28 -5.00 -27.13
CA GLU A 575 19.15 -3.56 -27.07
C GLU A 575 20.49 -2.90 -26.71
N ASN A 576 20.82 -1.83 -27.42
CA ASN A 576 21.99 -1.00 -27.13
C ASN A 576 21.55 0.24 -26.38
N VAL A 577 22.35 0.62 -25.39
CA VAL A 577 22.21 1.85 -24.63
C VAL A 577 23.47 2.68 -24.84
N ASP A 578 23.31 3.89 -25.36
CA ASP A 578 24.44 4.77 -25.70
C ASP A 578 24.77 5.70 -24.51
N ASP A 579 23.82 6.03 -23.68
CA ASP A 579 23.97 6.93 -22.53
C ASP A 579 23.52 6.23 -21.23
N TRP A 580 24.40 6.13 -20.27
CA TRP A 580 24.11 5.52 -18.97
C TRP A 580 22.90 6.16 -18.26
N ARG A 581 22.60 7.45 -18.52
CA ARG A 581 21.46 8.17 -17.94
C ARG A 581 20.10 7.60 -18.36
N GLU A 582 20.04 6.91 -19.49
CA GLU A 582 18.85 6.20 -19.97
C GLU A 582 18.45 5.04 -19.05
N LEU A 583 19.41 4.52 -18.28
CA LEU A 583 19.23 3.42 -17.34
C LEU A 583 18.82 3.85 -15.93
N VAL A 584 18.85 5.17 -15.66
CA VAL A 584 18.67 5.74 -14.33
C VAL A 584 17.23 6.20 -14.10
N GLU A 585 16.63 5.78 -13.00
CA GLU A 585 15.33 6.26 -12.54
C GLU A 585 15.46 7.53 -11.68
N SER A 586 16.48 7.58 -10.79
CA SER A 586 16.71 8.74 -9.94
C SER A 586 18.15 8.84 -9.44
N VAL A 587 18.58 10.06 -9.10
CA VAL A 587 19.82 10.35 -8.37
C VAL A 587 19.48 11.16 -7.12
N MET A 588 19.97 10.73 -5.98
CA MET A 588 19.85 11.44 -4.71
C MET A 588 21.23 11.71 -4.14
N ILE A 589 21.46 12.91 -3.62
CA ILE A 589 22.75 13.30 -3.05
C ILE A 589 22.54 13.93 -1.68
N ASP A 590 23.23 13.37 -0.70
CA ASP A 590 23.38 13.91 0.64
C ASP A 590 24.79 14.49 0.76
N PHE A 591 24.90 15.80 1.01
CA PHE A 591 26.18 16.49 1.13
C PHE A 591 26.75 16.48 2.55
N ASN A 592 26.01 15.95 3.52
CA ASN A 592 26.42 15.90 4.93
C ASN A 592 26.10 14.55 5.58
N TYR A 593 26.30 13.47 4.84
CA TYR A 593 25.97 12.12 5.28
C TYR A 593 26.66 11.75 6.60
N ASP A 594 25.89 11.36 7.59
CA ASP A 594 26.33 11.04 8.95
C ASP A 594 26.94 9.63 9.12
N GLY A 595 26.91 8.82 8.04
CA GLY A 595 27.38 7.43 8.06
C GLY A 595 26.28 6.40 8.28
N ALA A 596 25.04 6.81 8.56
CA ALA A 596 23.93 5.92 8.90
C ALA A 596 22.66 6.17 8.06
N VAL A 597 22.22 7.42 7.98
CA VAL A 597 20.93 7.81 7.37
C VAL A 597 21.17 8.71 6.17
N LEU A 598 20.55 8.41 5.04
CA LEU A 598 20.58 9.27 3.85
C LEU A 598 19.53 10.38 3.98
N GLU A 599 19.99 11.63 4.05
CA GLU A 599 19.15 12.84 4.06
C GLU A 599 19.41 13.67 2.79
N PRO A 600 18.82 13.31 1.65
CA PRO A 600 19.19 13.90 0.38
C PRO A 600 18.78 15.38 0.30
N SER A 601 19.75 16.24 0.04
CA SER A 601 19.55 17.66 -0.28
C SER A 601 19.33 17.89 -1.78
N VAL A 602 19.76 16.96 -2.62
CA VAL A 602 19.47 16.93 -4.05
C VAL A 602 18.69 15.67 -4.38
N VAL A 603 17.58 15.84 -5.09
CA VAL A 603 16.73 14.76 -5.59
C VAL A 603 16.45 15.04 -7.07
N ASP A 604 17.10 14.28 -7.96
CA ASP A 604 16.94 14.37 -9.42
C ASP A 604 16.12 13.17 -9.91
N ILE A 605 14.86 13.43 -10.25
CA ILE A 605 13.89 12.43 -10.71
C ILE A 605 13.31 12.97 -12.03
N PRO A 606 13.86 12.57 -13.18
CA PRO A 606 13.40 13.08 -14.47
C PRO A 606 12.00 12.57 -14.82
N GLU A 607 11.21 13.40 -15.53
CA GLU A 607 9.88 13.05 -16.01
C GLU A 607 9.90 12.52 -17.45
N GLY A 608 9.02 11.57 -17.73
CA GLY A 608 8.81 11.05 -19.08
C GLY A 608 10.08 10.55 -19.74
N LYS A 609 10.55 11.24 -20.79
CA LYS A 609 11.77 10.92 -21.57
C LYS A 609 13.01 11.68 -21.12
N ASP A 610 12.88 12.60 -20.16
CA ASP A 610 14.00 13.37 -19.67
C ASP A 610 15.01 12.46 -18.96
N LEU A 611 16.27 12.90 -18.94
CA LEU A 611 17.38 12.19 -18.33
C LEU A 611 17.84 12.93 -17.07
N VAL A 612 18.45 12.21 -16.12
CA VAL A 612 19.10 12.82 -14.96
C VAL A 612 20.22 13.77 -15.42
N THR A 613 20.46 14.81 -14.64
CA THR A 613 21.45 15.84 -14.96
C THR A 613 22.87 15.26 -15.00
N GLY A 614 23.22 14.39 -14.05
CA GLY A 614 24.53 13.76 -13.94
C GLY A 614 25.64 14.65 -13.37
N GLU A 615 25.42 15.98 -13.25
CA GLU A 615 26.32 16.95 -12.63
C GLU A 615 25.58 17.81 -11.62
N TYR A 616 26.08 17.86 -10.39
CA TYR A 616 25.38 18.51 -9.28
C TYR A 616 26.35 19.43 -8.52
N PRO A 617 26.04 20.72 -8.33
CA PRO A 617 26.92 21.63 -7.61
C PRO A 617 27.03 21.23 -6.14
N VAL A 618 28.26 21.21 -5.63
CA VAL A 618 28.55 20.97 -4.22
C VAL A 618 28.39 22.28 -3.46
N PRO A 619 27.54 22.35 -2.42
CA PRO A 619 27.40 23.56 -1.63
C PRO A 619 28.66 23.86 -0.78
N ASP A 620 28.88 25.13 -0.45
CA ASP A 620 29.94 25.52 0.43
C ASP A 620 29.76 24.86 1.82
N GLY A 621 30.85 24.29 2.34
CA GLY A 621 30.82 23.62 3.65
C GLY A 621 30.26 22.19 3.64
N ALA A 622 30.16 21.56 2.46
CA ALA A 622 29.78 20.15 2.36
C ALA A 622 30.74 19.25 3.16
N GLY A 623 30.16 18.28 3.87
CA GLY A 623 30.86 17.24 4.62
C GLY A 623 31.08 15.96 3.81
N THR A 624 30.74 14.81 4.38
CA THR A 624 30.79 13.54 3.68
C THR A 624 29.65 13.48 2.64
N ILE A 625 30.00 13.25 1.37
CA ILE A 625 29.02 13.21 0.28
C ILE A 625 28.62 11.76 0.02
N ARG A 626 27.33 11.46 0.13
CA ARG A 626 26.73 10.18 -0.24
C ARG A 626 25.88 10.35 -1.47
N VAL A 627 26.12 9.53 -2.50
CA VAL A 627 25.33 9.50 -3.74
C VAL A 627 24.60 8.17 -3.83
N LYS A 628 23.29 8.22 -4.05
CA LYS A 628 22.43 7.07 -4.34
C LYS A 628 21.93 7.18 -5.77
N ILE A 629 22.25 6.19 -6.61
CA ILE A 629 21.79 6.08 -7.98
C ILE A 629 20.83 4.89 -8.04
N THR A 630 19.60 5.11 -8.50
CA THR A 630 18.59 4.06 -8.66
C THR A 630 18.34 3.82 -10.13
N ASP A 631 18.39 2.57 -10.56
CA ASP A 631 18.14 2.17 -11.94
C ASP A 631 16.64 1.93 -12.21
N LEU A 632 16.30 1.63 -13.47
CA LEU A 632 14.92 1.38 -13.91
C LEU A 632 14.31 0.10 -13.31
N LEU A 633 15.14 -0.86 -12.82
CA LEU A 633 14.68 -2.01 -12.05
C LEU A 633 14.41 -1.67 -10.58
N SER A 634 14.56 -0.40 -10.21
CA SER A 634 14.49 0.06 -8.83
C SER A 634 15.62 -0.51 -7.94
N GLU A 635 16.75 -0.93 -8.54
CA GLU A 635 17.96 -1.27 -7.81
C GLU A 635 18.79 -0.01 -7.55
N SER A 636 19.36 0.11 -6.37
CA SER A 636 20.10 1.31 -5.96
C SER A 636 21.55 0.99 -5.65
N LEU A 637 22.45 1.83 -6.17
CA LEU A 637 23.86 1.87 -5.77
C LEU A 637 24.10 3.09 -4.89
N GLU A 638 24.68 2.88 -3.73
CA GLU A 638 25.06 3.95 -2.83
C GLU A 638 26.59 4.05 -2.70
N LEU A 639 27.12 5.22 -2.94
CA LEU A 639 28.55 5.50 -2.94
C LEU A 639 28.89 6.69 -2.06
N THR A 640 29.97 6.58 -1.29
CA THR A 640 30.57 7.75 -0.61
C THR A 640 31.65 8.33 -1.51
N VAL A 641 31.50 9.59 -1.89
CA VAL A 641 32.44 10.33 -2.73
C VAL A 641 33.40 11.12 -1.86
N LYS A 642 34.68 10.96 -2.12
CA LYS A 642 35.76 11.65 -1.39
C LYS A 642 36.34 12.78 -2.22
#